data_68f4742dcbda48926c7b1d2543364af0
#
_entry.id   68f4742dcbda48926c7b1d2543364af0
#
_cell.length_a   1.000
_cell.length_b   1.000
_cell.length_c   1.000
_cell.angle_alpha   90.00
_cell.angle_beta   90.00
_cell.angle_gamma   90.00
#
_symmetry.space_group_name_H-M   'P 1'
#
loop_
_entity.id
_entity.type
_entity.pdbx_description
1 polymer ?
#
loop_
_entity_poly.entity_id
_entity_poly.type
_entity_poly.pdbx_seq_one_letter_code
_entity_poly.pdbx_strand_id
1 'polypeptide(L)'
;MSKDKTPNNMGDFDAINEVVDEVTAENILHNEGRIIQVELDHEMRKSFLEYSMSVIVDRALPDVRDGLKPVHRRILFAADEDGLTPDKPHRKSATIVGDVLGRYHPHGDASVYDAMVRLAQTFSLRYPLIDGHGNFGTIDGDPPAAYRYTEARLSKIALYMLSDIDKDTVDWNPNFDDQRKEPVVLPSRFPNLLCNGSVGIAVGMATNIPPHNLREVSDAVCYLIDHPEAELNELMQYIQGPDFPTGGIIMGRSGIRAAYATGRGKITLRSKTEIEEMKNGRERIIVREIPYMVNKTRLIESIAQLVKDKRVDGISYINDESDREGMRIVIDLKMGANAQVVLNQLYSFTQLQDSIGVIMLALENGVPKVMTLKEMLEQYLKFQFEVITRRTAYDLKKAKEREHILEGLKLVVDKTDEVIYIIRHSKDQNDSKLNLMERFGVTDLQAAAIVAMRLGQLSGMERIKIEDELAGILEKVKNLEEILRTPSMVYDIIRTELTAIRDKFGDDRRTAIETVSGEVDIEDLIPEQQSVITLTHGGYIKRQPVEVYRTQRRGGRGISGVARKDEDFVEDMFITSTHDYVLFFTNRGKMYRMKGYEIPETGRAARGSHVVNLLPIEKDEKISAMIRVDEVENDSYLVMVTRNGTIKRTALSAYRNVRKGGIIAINLEEGDELAWVRNTTGEDDLIIATRQGVAIRFAESDVRPMGRTATGVRAIRLDEGDEVIAMATCEEGGYLLTVTENGQGRRTALGEYRTQNRGGRGVRNYDCEGKGTLVAGVRVVGEEDDVILIADDGIIIRIPCEQIAVQSRYGGGVHAMRLEEGSRVVALARAPREEDDENPDEGEDAENTAEPVTDEPETAEE
;
A
#
# COMPACT_ATOMS: atom_id res chain seq x y z
N MET A 1 9.60 -45.30 -7.82
CA MET A 1 10.99 -45.01 -8.22
C MET A 1 11.03 -43.69 -8.93
N SER A 2 11.83 -42.83 -8.53
CA SER A 2 12.14 -41.46 -8.87
C SER A 2 11.68 -40.48 -7.79
N LYS A 3 12.65 -40.08 -6.98
CA LYS A 3 12.56 -39.03 -5.94
C LYS A 3 12.96 -37.71 -6.59
N ASP A 4 12.05 -36.81 -6.77
CA ASP A 4 12.39 -35.40 -7.06
C ASP A 4 12.84 -34.74 -5.76
N LYS A 5 14.07 -34.28 -5.78
CA LYS A 5 14.71 -33.48 -4.73
C LYS A 5 14.47 -32.01 -5.04
N THR A 6 13.64 -31.35 -4.27
CA THR A 6 13.68 -29.90 -4.11
C THR A 6 14.95 -29.50 -3.35
N PRO A 7 15.69 -28.47 -3.75
CA PRO A 7 16.87 -28.02 -3.03
C PRO A 7 16.43 -27.24 -1.78
N ASN A 8 16.74 -27.79 -0.61
CA ASN A 8 16.62 -27.12 0.68
C ASN A 8 17.76 -26.10 0.81
N ASN A 9 17.42 -24.82 0.75
CA ASN A 9 18.34 -23.69 0.92
C ASN A 9 18.46 -23.30 2.42
N MET A 10 18.50 -24.29 3.30
CA MET A 10 18.69 -24.12 4.75
C MET A 10 20.13 -24.39 5.22
N GLY A 11 21.07 -24.67 4.29
CA GLY A 11 22.41 -25.11 4.63
C GLY A 11 23.40 -24.04 5.07
N ASP A 12 23.12 -22.75 4.79
CA ASP A 12 24.11 -21.68 5.10
C ASP A 12 23.91 -21.02 6.47
N PHE A 13 22.72 -21.15 7.08
CA PHE A 13 22.48 -20.58 8.42
C PHE A 13 23.00 -21.46 9.55
N ASP A 14 22.92 -22.77 9.40
CA ASP A 14 23.46 -23.73 10.42
C ASP A 14 24.99 -23.71 10.45
N ALA A 15 25.66 -23.56 9.31
CA ALA A 15 27.11 -23.45 9.24
C ALA A 15 27.66 -22.14 9.86
N ILE A 16 26.89 -21.05 9.81
CA ILE A 16 27.25 -19.78 10.46
C ILE A 16 27.02 -19.86 11.96
N ASN A 17 25.98 -20.53 12.42
CA ASN A 17 25.72 -20.74 13.84
C ASN A 17 26.73 -21.73 14.45
N GLU A 18 27.11 -22.83 13.79
CA GLU A 18 28.15 -23.74 14.28
C GLU A 18 29.52 -23.05 14.44
N VAL A 19 29.91 -22.18 13.49
CA VAL A 19 31.16 -21.41 13.59
C VAL A 19 31.10 -20.35 14.69
N VAL A 20 29.93 -19.74 14.92
CA VAL A 20 29.77 -18.78 16.03
C VAL A 20 29.76 -19.49 17.40
N ASP A 21 29.14 -20.67 17.49
CA ASP A 21 29.06 -21.43 18.72
C ASP A 21 30.44 -22.07 19.08
N GLU A 22 31.23 -22.56 18.11
CA GLU A 22 32.59 -23.05 18.36
C GLU A 22 33.54 -21.94 18.85
N VAL A 23 33.48 -20.75 18.19
CA VAL A 23 34.29 -19.58 18.61
C VAL A 23 33.86 -19.07 19.98
N THR A 24 32.57 -19.14 20.30
CA THR A 24 32.03 -18.71 21.60
C THR A 24 32.35 -19.73 22.68
N ALA A 25 32.29 -21.04 22.39
CA ALA A 25 32.59 -22.10 23.33
C ALA A 25 34.08 -22.15 23.70
N GLU A 26 35.00 -21.96 22.74
CA GLU A 26 36.47 -21.88 23.06
C GLU A 26 36.82 -20.65 23.89
N ASN A 27 36.12 -19.51 23.68
CA ASN A 27 36.35 -18.28 24.43
C ASN A 27 35.78 -18.32 25.86
N ILE A 28 34.74 -19.13 26.11
CA ILE A 28 34.17 -19.32 27.46
C ILE A 28 35.10 -20.20 28.35
N LEU A 29 35.89 -21.10 27.77
CA LEU A 29 36.80 -21.99 28.51
C LEU A 29 38.11 -21.32 28.93
N HIS A 30 38.47 -20.13 28.43
CA HIS A 30 39.67 -19.37 28.81
C HIS A 30 39.31 -17.94 29.29
N ASN A 31 38.56 -17.87 30.38
CA ASN A 31 38.10 -16.59 30.94
C ASN A 31 39.16 -15.95 31.84
N GLU A 32 40.24 -15.46 31.26
CA GLU A 32 41.13 -14.46 31.86
C GLU A 32 41.14 -13.22 30.93
N GLY A 33 40.18 -12.30 31.13
CA GLY A 33 40.26 -10.89 30.68
C GLY A 33 40.55 -10.62 29.20
N ARG A 34 40.14 -11.48 28.26
CA ARG A 34 40.38 -11.28 26.83
C ARG A 34 39.37 -10.28 26.26
N ILE A 35 39.86 -9.09 25.87
CA ILE A 35 39.10 -8.13 25.10
C ILE A 35 38.88 -8.73 23.70
N ILE A 36 37.63 -9.05 23.37
CA ILE A 36 37.24 -9.49 22.03
C ILE A 36 37.06 -8.21 21.19
N GLN A 37 37.81 -8.07 20.10
CA GLN A 37 37.63 -7.00 19.13
C GLN A 37 36.42 -7.34 18.25
N VAL A 38 35.33 -6.59 18.40
CA VAL A 38 34.15 -6.70 17.58
C VAL A 38 34.11 -5.49 16.65
N GLU A 39 33.93 -5.71 15.36
CA GLU A 39 33.71 -4.62 14.41
C GLU A 39 32.37 -3.94 14.70
N LEU A 40 32.41 -2.65 15.05
CA LEU A 40 31.24 -1.85 15.43
C LEU A 40 30.16 -1.89 14.36
N ASP A 41 30.55 -1.83 13.09
CA ASP A 41 29.62 -1.84 11.95
C ASP A 41 28.85 -3.18 11.88
N HIS A 42 29.52 -4.30 12.07
CA HIS A 42 28.90 -5.63 12.07
C HIS A 42 27.92 -5.80 13.24
N GLU A 43 28.33 -5.44 14.45
CA GLU A 43 27.49 -5.55 15.64
C GLU A 43 26.30 -4.61 15.57
N MET A 44 26.48 -3.38 15.10
CA MET A 44 25.39 -2.43 14.91
C MET A 44 24.37 -2.93 13.88
N ARG A 45 24.81 -3.50 12.76
CA ARG A 45 23.90 -4.06 11.75
C ARG A 45 23.12 -5.24 12.30
N LYS A 46 23.77 -6.15 13.00
CA LYS A 46 23.14 -7.32 13.61
C LYS A 46 22.09 -6.89 14.64
N SER A 47 22.49 -6.08 15.61
CA SER A 47 21.59 -5.58 16.67
C SER A 47 20.44 -4.75 16.12
N PHE A 48 20.68 -3.94 15.06
CA PHE A 48 19.60 -3.16 14.42
C PHE A 48 18.61 -4.06 13.68
N LEU A 49 19.10 -5.14 13.04
CA LEU A 49 18.21 -6.10 12.37
C LEU A 49 17.34 -6.84 13.38
N GLU A 50 17.92 -7.36 14.48
CA GLU A 50 17.21 -8.03 15.56
C GLU A 50 16.16 -7.10 16.20
N TYR A 51 16.55 -5.86 16.52
CA TYR A 51 15.63 -4.86 17.04
C TYR A 51 14.50 -4.56 16.06
N SER A 52 14.83 -4.40 14.78
CA SER A 52 13.82 -4.10 13.74
C SER A 52 12.81 -5.24 13.60
N MET A 53 13.29 -6.49 13.59
CA MET A 53 12.41 -7.67 13.53
C MET A 53 11.51 -7.76 14.76
N SER A 54 12.04 -7.57 15.96
CA SER A 54 11.25 -7.57 17.19
C SER A 54 10.20 -6.45 17.19
N VAL A 55 10.55 -5.23 16.75
CA VAL A 55 9.57 -4.12 16.66
C VAL A 55 8.47 -4.41 15.63
N ILE A 56 8.79 -5.09 14.53
CA ILE A 56 7.83 -5.43 13.48
C ILE A 56 6.88 -6.54 13.97
N VAL A 57 7.43 -7.66 14.43
CA VAL A 57 6.66 -8.89 14.73
C VAL A 57 6.04 -8.84 16.13
N ASP A 58 6.82 -8.41 17.15
CA ASP A 58 6.44 -8.58 18.55
C ASP A 58 5.88 -7.30 19.19
N ARG A 59 5.73 -6.20 18.44
CA ARG A 59 5.30 -4.93 19.05
C ARG A 59 4.29 -4.13 18.24
N ALA A 60 4.61 -3.74 16.98
CA ALA A 60 3.91 -2.65 16.30
C ALA A 60 2.77 -3.12 15.42
N LEU A 61 2.89 -4.28 14.78
CA LEU A 61 1.94 -4.75 13.79
C LEU A 61 0.93 -5.76 14.37
N PRO A 62 -0.34 -5.70 13.93
CA PRO A 62 -1.34 -6.69 14.30
C PRO A 62 -1.18 -7.98 13.47
N ASP A 63 -1.55 -9.12 14.03
CA ASP A 63 -1.76 -10.35 13.27
C ASP A 63 -3.09 -10.27 12.50
N VAL A 64 -3.11 -10.73 11.25
CA VAL A 64 -4.30 -10.66 10.39
C VAL A 64 -5.46 -11.51 10.92
N ARG A 65 -5.15 -12.58 11.66
CA ARG A 65 -6.11 -13.57 12.16
C ARG A 65 -6.98 -13.03 13.31
N ASP A 66 -6.38 -12.37 14.30
CA ASP A 66 -7.08 -11.83 15.47
C ASP A 66 -7.12 -10.30 15.57
N GLY A 67 -6.35 -9.61 14.71
CA GLY A 67 -6.28 -8.13 14.67
C GLY A 67 -5.60 -7.50 15.88
N LEU A 68 -4.89 -8.27 16.68
CA LEU A 68 -4.28 -7.80 17.91
C LEU A 68 -2.75 -7.69 17.80
N LYS A 69 -2.21 -6.69 18.47
CA LYS A 69 -0.77 -6.65 18.80
C LYS A 69 -0.50 -7.54 20.02
N PRO A 70 0.74 -8.00 20.23
CA PRO A 70 1.06 -8.88 21.36
C PRO A 70 0.60 -8.34 22.72
N VAL A 71 0.79 -7.05 23.00
CA VAL A 71 0.36 -6.44 24.26
C VAL A 71 -1.16 -6.52 24.47
N HIS A 72 -1.96 -6.27 23.43
CA HIS A 72 -3.42 -6.35 23.49
C HIS A 72 -3.88 -7.79 23.75
N ARG A 73 -3.27 -8.74 23.06
CA ARG A 73 -3.56 -10.18 23.21
C ARG A 73 -3.27 -10.65 24.62
N ARG A 74 -2.13 -10.25 25.18
CA ARG A 74 -1.73 -10.58 26.56
C ARG A 74 -2.64 -9.96 27.60
N ILE A 75 -3.14 -8.73 27.38
CA ILE A 75 -4.12 -8.09 28.28
C ILE A 75 -5.44 -8.89 28.31
N LEU A 76 -5.98 -9.25 27.16
CA LEU A 76 -7.24 -10.00 27.09
C LEU A 76 -7.08 -11.39 27.67
N PHE A 77 -5.99 -12.08 27.36
CA PHE A 77 -5.71 -13.43 27.85
C PHE A 77 -5.51 -13.46 29.39
N ALA A 78 -4.72 -12.54 29.95
CA ALA A 78 -4.52 -12.46 31.39
C ALA A 78 -5.83 -12.14 32.13
N ALA A 79 -6.67 -11.25 31.57
CA ALA A 79 -7.98 -10.96 32.15
C ALA A 79 -8.94 -12.15 32.10
N ASP A 80 -8.84 -13.01 31.11
CA ASP A 80 -9.61 -14.26 31.00
C ASP A 80 -9.14 -15.30 32.01
N GLU A 81 -7.81 -15.53 32.14
CA GLU A 81 -7.25 -16.41 33.17
C GLU A 81 -7.66 -15.99 34.60
N ASP A 82 -7.70 -14.70 34.86
CA ASP A 82 -8.19 -14.16 36.15
C ASP A 82 -9.72 -14.23 36.29
N GLY A 83 -10.39 -14.69 35.24
CA GLY A 83 -11.82 -14.83 35.15
C GLY A 83 -12.60 -13.52 35.29
N LEU A 84 -12.08 -12.42 34.72
CA LEU A 84 -12.71 -11.09 34.75
C LEU A 84 -13.77 -10.94 33.67
N THR A 85 -14.75 -11.81 33.71
CA THR A 85 -15.88 -11.86 32.78
C THR A 85 -16.90 -10.74 33.04
N PRO A 86 -17.75 -10.38 32.06
CA PRO A 86 -18.72 -9.27 32.19
C PRO A 86 -19.79 -9.44 33.25
N ASP A 87 -20.00 -10.66 33.72
CA ASP A 87 -20.97 -11.00 34.80
C ASP A 87 -20.36 -10.77 36.21
N LYS A 88 -19.05 -10.62 36.30
CA LYS A 88 -18.35 -10.40 37.58
C LYS A 88 -18.11 -8.89 37.85
N PRO A 89 -17.86 -8.52 39.10
CA PRO A 89 -17.47 -7.15 39.41
C PRO A 89 -16.18 -6.72 38.73
N HIS A 90 -16.06 -5.43 38.42
CA HIS A 90 -14.79 -4.83 37.97
C HIS A 90 -13.69 -5.05 39.00
N ARG A 91 -12.47 -5.18 38.57
CA ARG A 91 -11.26 -5.19 39.41
C ARG A 91 -10.37 -4.02 39.07
N LYS A 92 -9.53 -3.63 40.05
CA LYS A 92 -8.54 -2.54 39.84
C LYS A 92 -7.69 -2.83 38.64
N SER A 93 -7.52 -1.85 37.74
CA SER A 93 -6.67 -1.92 36.58
C SER A 93 -5.23 -2.32 36.95
N ALA A 94 -4.76 -1.91 38.13
CA ALA A 94 -3.47 -2.29 38.67
C ALA A 94 -3.27 -3.82 38.75
N THR A 95 -4.33 -4.59 39.04
CA THR A 95 -4.25 -6.06 39.12
C THR A 95 -3.97 -6.61 37.71
N ILE A 96 -4.77 -6.21 36.71
CA ILE A 96 -4.61 -6.69 35.33
C ILE A 96 -3.22 -6.32 34.79
N VAL A 97 -2.80 -5.06 34.99
CA VAL A 97 -1.47 -4.59 34.54
C VAL A 97 -0.36 -5.41 35.22
N GLY A 98 -0.46 -5.64 36.54
CA GLY A 98 0.51 -6.43 37.28
C GLY A 98 0.60 -7.89 36.80
N ASP A 99 -0.53 -8.53 36.53
CA ASP A 99 -0.59 -9.91 36.03
C ASP A 99 -0.01 -10.01 34.61
N VAL A 100 -0.29 -9.07 33.74
CA VAL A 100 0.29 -9.00 32.39
C VAL A 100 1.81 -8.84 32.46
N LEU A 101 2.33 -7.95 33.31
CA LEU A 101 3.76 -7.70 33.48
C LEU A 101 4.48 -8.93 34.05
N GLY A 102 3.91 -9.51 35.09
CA GLY A 102 4.53 -10.61 35.81
C GLY A 102 4.48 -11.94 35.06
N ARG A 103 3.50 -12.11 34.15
CA ARG A 103 3.28 -13.41 33.49
C ARG A 103 3.69 -13.41 32.02
N TYR A 104 3.53 -12.30 31.25
CA TYR A 104 3.57 -12.33 29.79
C TYR A 104 4.35 -11.20 29.13
N HIS A 105 4.43 -10.00 29.73
CA HIS A 105 4.91 -8.81 29.02
C HIS A 105 5.94 -8.02 29.83
N PRO A 106 7.24 -8.35 29.74
CA PRO A 106 8.31 -7.79 30.58
C PRO A 106 8.73 -6.37 30.13
N HIS A 107 7.78 -5.42 30.10
CA HIS A 107 7.97 -4.02 29.73
C HIS A 107 7.39 -3.07 30.76
N GLY A 108 7.42 -1.74 30.52
CA GLY A 108 6.92 -0.75 31.46
C GLY A 108 5.42 -0.84 31.71
N ASP A 109 4.98 -0.66 32.95
CA ASP A 109 3.57 -0.67 33.39
C ASP A 109 2.71 0.37 32.67
N ALA A 110 3.26 1.55 32.42
CA ALA A 110 2.57 2.62 31.68
C ALA A 110 2.16 2.15 30.27
N SER A 111 3.03 1.41 29.56
CA SER A 111 2.74 0.94 28.19
C SER A 111 1.58 -0.07 28.17
N VAL A 112 1.52 -0.97 29.15
CA VAL A 112 0.43 -1.94 29.30
C VAL A 112 -0.85 -1.25 29.67
N TYR A 113 -0.80 -0.28 30.63
CA TYR A 113 -1.98 0.47 31.04
C TYR A 113 -2.55 1.31 29.90
N ASP A 114 -1.72 2.03 29.14
CA ASP A 114 -2.14 2.84 28.00
C ASP A 114 -2.77 1.98 26.89
N ALA A 115 -2.24 0.78 26.64
CA ALA A 115 -2.84 -0.18 25.72
C ALA A 115 -4.22 -0.63 26.22
N MET A 116 -4.34 -0.97 27.49
CA MET A 116 -5.63 -1.35 28.10
C MET A 116 -6.65 -0.21 28.07
N VAL A 117 -6.20 1.01 28.34
CA VAL A 117 -7.04 2.23 28.27
C VAL A 117 -7.65 2.38 26.88
N ARG A 118 -6.84 2.24 25.83
CA ARG A 118 -7.34 2.31 24.44
C ARG A 118 -8.38 1.25 24.13
N LEU A 119 -8.22 0.02 24.65
CA LEU A 119 -9.19 -1.06 24.49
C LEU A 119 -10.54 -0.76 25.17
N ALA A 120 -10.60 0.20 26.13
CA ALA A 120 -11.81 0.61 26.83
C ALA A 120 -12.45 1.88 26.24
N GLN A 121 -11.72 2.67 25.45
CA GLN A 121 -12.19 3.97 24.95
C GLN A 121 -13.20 3.82 23.81
N THR A 122 -14.41 4.31 23.99
CA THR A 122 -15.51 4.26 23.01
C THR A 122 -15.31 5.19 21.81
N PHE A 123 -14.41 6.18 21.92
CA PHE A 123 -14.02 7.09 20.84
C PHE A 123 -12.76 6.63 20.09
N SER A 124 -12.05 5.61 20.62
CA SER A 124 -10.87 5.01 19.99
C SER A 124 -11.18 3.71 19.28
N LEU A 125 -11.99 2.81 19.89
CA LEU A 125 -12.40 1.55 19.32
C LEU A 125 -13.88 1.59 18.93
N ARG A 126 -14.20 1.02 17.78
CA ARG A 126 -15.59 0.89 17.31
C ARG A 126 -16.38 -0.11 18.16
N TYR A 127 -15.71 -1.18 18.60
CA TYR A 127 -16.24 -2.23 19.52
C TYR A 127 -15.24 -2.45 20.65
N PRO A 128 -15.37 -1.72 21.78
CA PRO A 128 -14.45 -1.83 22.90
C PRO A 128 -14.36 -3.25 23.46
N LEU A 129 -13.11 -3.69 23.74
CA LEU A 129 -12.84 -5.04 24.25
C LEU A 129 -12.71 -5.08 25.76
N ILE A 130 -12.49 -3.94 26.40
CA ILE A 130 -12.46 -3.78 27.87
C ILE A 130 -13.66 -2.92 28.28
N ASP A 131 -14.31 -3.34 29.35
CA ASP A 131 -15.34 -2.57 30.07
C ASP A 131 -14.68 -1.88 31.26
N GLY A 132 -14.50 -0.56 31.14
CA GLY A 132 -13.78 0.27 32.10
C GLY A 132 -14.74 1.03 33.03
N HIS A 133 -14.40 1.13 34.31
CA HIS A 133 -15.08 1.95 35.29
C HIS A 133 -14.13 3.00 35.90
N GLY A 134 -14.50 4.25 35.79
CA GLY A 134 -13.68 5.41 36.17
C GLY A 134 -13.30 6.27 34.97
N ASN A 135 -12.25 7.09 35.11
CA ASN A 135 -11.77 7.94 34.00
C ASN A 135 -10.72 7.23 33.16
N PHE A 136 -11.10 6.85 31.96
CA PHE A 136 -10.23 6.25 30.92
C PHE A 136 -9.82 7.27 29.86
N GLY A 137 -9.78 8.56 30.18
CA GLY A 137 -9.49 9.65 29.26
C GLY A 137 -10.74 10.15 28.53
N THR A 138 -10.60 11.27 27.83
CA THR A 138 -11.70 11.92 27.11
C THR A 138 -11.29 12.29 25.69
N ILE A 139 -12.27 12.62 24.85
CA ILE A 139 -12.04 13.14 23.49
C ILE A 139 -11.41 14.54 23.52
N ASP A 140 -11.43 15.21 24.65
CA ASP A 140 -10.76 16.48 24.91
C ASP A 140 -9.24 16.34 25.07
N GLY A 141 -8.78 15.09 25.20
CA GLY A 141 -7.38 14.76 25.40
C GLY A 141 -6.94 14.73 26.84
N ASP A 142 -7.88 14.73 27.79
CA ASP A 142 -7.55 14.50 29.19
C ASP A 142 -6.96 13.08 29.34
N PRO A 143 -5.87 12.95 30.11
CA PRO A 143 -5.28 11.65 30.34
C PRO A 143 -6.18 10.78 31.23
N PRO A 144 -6.07 9.44 31.15
CA PRO A 144 -6.75 8.56 32.07
C PRO A 144 -6.26 8.78 33.51
N ALA A 145 -7.11 8.48 34.45
CA ALA A 145 -6.69 8.44 35.87
C ALA A 145 -5.66 7.30 36.05
N ALA A 146 -4.78 7.44 37.05
CA ALA A 146 -3.77 6.40 37.31
C ALA A 146 -4.46 5.03 37.58
N TYR A 147 -3.84 3.93 37.11
CA TYR A 147 -4.38 2.57 37.13
C TYR A 147 -4.80 2.04 38.51
N ARG A 148 -4.33 2.67 39.60
CA ARG A 148 -4.78 2.35 40.96
C ARG A 148 -6.20 2.86 41.29
N TYR A 149 -6.72 3.82 40.50
CA TYR A 149 -8.07 4.39 40.68
C TYR A 149 -9.09 3.75 39.74
N THR A 150 -8.71 3.43 38.52
CA THR A 150 -9.61 2.83 37.52
C THR A 150 -9.83 1.34 37.80
N GLU A 151 -10.95 0.82 37.30
CA GLU A 151 -11.31 -0.58 37.38
C GLU A 151 -11.72 -1.07 36.01
N ALA A 152 -11.46 -2.35 35.71
CA ALA A 152 -11.70 -2.93 34.40
C ALA A 152 -12.12 -4.40 34.48
N ARG A 153 -12.78 -4.88 33.44
CA ARG A 153 -13.09 -6.27 33.14
C ARG A 153 -13.23 -6.46 31.63
N LEU A 154 -13.35 -7.69 31.16
CA LEU A 154 -13.64 -7.96 29.76
C LEU A 154 -15.01 -7.43 29.37
N SER A 155 -15.17 -6.92 28.18
CA SER A 155 -16.46 -6.57 27.61
C SER A 155 -17.19 -7.82 27.09
N LYS A 156 -18.50 -7.72 26.84
CA LYS A 156 -19.30 -8.87 26.34
C LYS A 156 -18.80 -9.39 24.99
N ILE A 157 -18.32 -8.53 24.10
CA ILE A 157 -17.81 -8.93 22.78
C ILE A 157 -16.40 -9.54 22.90
N ALA A 158 -15.60 -9.14 23.88
CA ALA A 158 -14.26 -9.70 24.10
C ALA A 158 -14.29 -11.21 24.40
N LEU A 159 -15.37 -11.73 25.01
CA LEU A 159 -15.53 -13.17 25.24
C LEU A 159 -15.53 -13.97 23.93
N TYR A 160 -15.93 -13.35 22.81
CA TYR A 160 -15.89 -14.00 21.50
C TYR A 160 -14.49 -13.99 20.86
N MET A 161 -13.58 -13.14 21.36
CA MET A 161 -12.16 -13.22 21.00
C MET A 161 -11.49 -14.44 21.62
N LEU A 162 -11.91 -14.84 22.82
CA LEU A 162 -11.33 -15.88 23.67
C LEU A 162 -12.08 -17.21 23.61
N SER A 163 -13.24 -17.24 22.94
CA SER A 163 -14.14 -18.39 22.92
C SER A 163 -13.43 -19.65 22.41
N ASP A 164 -13.58 -20.75 23.16
CA ASP A 164 -13.00 -22.07 22.87
C ASP A 164 -11.44 -22.11 22.89
N ILE A 165 -10.76 -21.17 23.55
CA ILE A 165 -9.29 -21.15 23.67
C ILE A 165 -8.73 -22.37 24.39
N ASP A 166 -9.52 -22.95 25.29
CA ASP A 166 -9.21 -24.16 26.07
C ASP A 166 -9.36 -25.47 25.26
N LYS A 167 -9.85 -25.39 24.02
CA LYS A 167 -10.12 -26.55 23.15
C LYS A 167 -9.05 -26.76 22.08
N ASP A 168 -7.80 -26.36 22.35
CA ASP A 168 -6.67 -26.52 21.42
C ASP A 168 -6.92 -25.90 20.02
N THR A 169 -7.64 -24.79 19.98
CA THR A 169 -8.02 -24.09 18.75
C THR A 169 -6.91 -23.26 18.13
N VAL A 170 -5.90 -22.88 18.93
CA VAL A 170 -4.75 -22.04 18.55
C VAL A 170 -3.45 -22.65 19.04
N ASP A 171 -2.34 -22.17 18.48
CA ASP A 171 -1.01 -22.58 18.89
C ASP A 171 -0.55 -21.79 20.12
N TRP A 172 0.39 -22.36 20.88
CA TRP A 172 0.87 -21.84 22.13
C TRP A 172 2.39 -21.73 22.11
N ASN A 173 2.92 -20.57 22.49
CA ASN A 173 4.34 -20.36 22.72
C ASN A 173 4.66 -20.31 24.22
N PRO A 174 5.89 -20.65 24.64
CA PRO A 174 6.34 -20.32 25.99
C PRO A 174 6.37 -18.80 26.15
N ASN A 175 6.14 -18.32 27.38
CA ASN A 175 6.30 -16.93 27.74
C ASN A 175 7.79 -16.57 27.87
N PHE A 176 8.11 -15.32 28.22
CA PHE A 176 9.48 -14.79 28.30
C PHE A 176 10.42 -15.52 29.30
N ASP A 177 9.88 -16.25 30.27
CA ASP A 177 10.65 -17.00 31.31
C ASP A 177 10.48 -18.53 31.24
N ASP A 178 9.84 -19.04 30.18
CA ASP A 178 9.54 -20.44 29.91
C ASP A 178 8.69 -21.14 31.02
N GLN A 179 8.12 -20.39 31.96
CA GLN A 179 7.32 -20.96 33.04
C GLN A 179 5.85 -21.12 32.70
N ARG A 180 5.37 -20.37 31.71
CA ARG A 180 3.97 -20.38 31.26
C ARG A 180 3.87 -20.44 29.75
N LYS A 181 2.67 -20.66 29.26
CA LYS A 181 2.38 -20.58 27.83
C LYS A 181 1.46 -19.42 27.55
N GLU A 182 1.65 -18.78 26.44
CA GLU A 182 0.75 -17.74 25.90
C GLU A 182 0.26 -18.14 24.50
N PRO A 183 -0.97 -17.76 24.12
CA PRO A 183 -1.49 -18.07 22.80
C PRO A 183 -0.80 -17.23 21.74
N VAL A 184 -0.43 -17.86 20.61
CA VAL A 184 0.15 -17.15 19.46
C VAL A 184 -0.86 -16.13 18.88
N VAL A 185 -2.14 -16.54 18.82
CA VAL A 185 -3.28 -15.71 18.42
C VAL A 185 -4.50 -16.11 19.24
N LEU A 186 -5.50 -15.25 19.33
CA LEU A 186 -6.79 -15.60 19.92
C LEU A 186 -7.74 -16.22 18.87
N PRO A 187 -8.68 -17.10 19.24
CA PRO A 187 -9.62 -17.70 18.30
C PRO A 187 -10.49 -16.72 17.52
N SER A 188 -10.74 -15.52 18.07
CA SER A 188 -11.35 -14.34 17.39
C SER A 188 -12.56 -14.67 16.51
N ARG A 189 -13.70 -14.97 17.13
CA ARG A 189 -14.93 -15.42 16.44
C ARG A 189 -15.62 -14.34 15.59
N PHE A 190 -15.08 -13.14 15.54
CA PHE A 190 -15.48 -12.05 14.64
C PHE A 190 -14.24 -11.36 14.06
N PRO A 191 -14.33 -10.73 12.88
CA PRO A 191 -13.18 -10.15 12.17
C PRO A 191 -12.69 -8.84 12.83
N ASN A 192 -12.05 -8.98 14.01
CA ASN A 192 -11.65 -7.88 14.87
C ASN A 192 -10.72 -6.88 14.16
N LEU A 193 -9.79 -7.35 13.29
CA LEU A 193 -8.87 -6.47 12.57
C LEU A 193 -9.61 -5.42 11.76
N LEU A 194 -10.64 -5.81 11.02
CA LEU A 194 -11.45 -4.88 10.23
C LEU A 194 -12.44 -4.10 11.12
N CYS A 195 -13.07 -4.76 12.10
CA CYS A 195 -14.08 -4.11 12.94
C CYS A 195 -13.51 -3.00 13.81
N ASN A 196 -12.36 -3.20 14.43
CA ASN A 196 -11.72 -2.22 15.32
C ASN A 196 -10.55 -1.47 14.68
N GLY A 197 -10.02 -1.97 13.56
CA GLY A 197 -8.83 -1.40 12.95
C GLY A 197 -7.55 -1.60 13.77
N SER A 198 -6.46 -1.04 13.28
CA SER A 198 -5.18 -1.01 14.01
C SER A 198 -4.29 0.10 13.48
N VAL A 199 -3.60 0.80 14.39
CA VAL A 199 -2.62 1.83 14.05
C VAL A 199 -1.29 1.47 14.71
N GLY A 200 -0.19 1.46 13.95
CA GLY A 200 1.14 1.13 14.49
C GLY A 200 2.27 1.62 13.61
N ILE A 201 3.37 2.01 14.26
CA ILE A 201 4.59 2.48 13.58
C ILE A 201 5.69 1.49 13.93
N ALA A 202 6.22 0.80 12.91
CA ALA A 202 7.35 -0.11 13.01
C ALA A 202 8.60 0.50 12.35
N VAL A 203 9.68 -0.25 12.27
CA VAL A 203 10.89 0.19 11.58
C VAL A 203 10.67 0.04 10.06
N GLY A 204 10.78 1.14 9.33
CA GLY A 204 10.63 1.15 7.87
C GLY A 204 9.22 0.95 7.33
N MET A 205 8.22 0.74 8.19
CA MET A 205 6.83 0.54 7.79
C MET A 205 5.83 0.98 8.87
N ALA A 206 4.60 1.25 8.45
CA ALA A 206 3.51 1.60 9.36
C ALA A 206 2.22 0.92 8.92
N THR A 207 1.34 0.65 9.87
CA THR A 207 -0.03 0.20 9.63
C THR A 207 -1.02 1.26 10.09
N ASN A 208 -2.08 1.44 9.31
CA ASN A 208 -3.20 2.30 9.67
C ASN A 208 -4.48 1.74 9.02
N ILE A 209 -5.05 0.75 9.67
CA ILE A 209 -6.27 0.07 9.22
C ILE A 209 -7.45 0.74 9.93
N PRO A 210 -8.37 1.38 9.20
CA PRO A 210 -9.53 2.03 9.80
C PRO A 210 -10.54 1.00 10.31
N PRO A 211 -11.37 1.35 11.32
CA PRO A 211 -12.45 0.49 11.80
C PRO A 211 -13.62 0.44 10.81
N HIS A 212 -14.39 -0.67 10.87
CA HIS A 212 -15.56 -0.91 10.01
C HIS A 212 -16.76 -1.39 10.82
N ASN A 213 -17.94 -1.30 10.21
CA ASN A 213 -19.18 -1.77 10.83
C ASN A 213 -19.22 -3.31 10.87
N LEU A 214 -19.57 -3.88 12.04
CA LEU A 214 -19.60 -5.32 12.26
C LEU A 214 -20.64 -6.04 11.36
N ARG A 215 -21.80 -5.41 11.12
CA ARG A 215 -22.82 -5.99 10.22
C ARG A 215 -22.29 -6.08 8.80
N GLU A 216 -21.72 -4.99 8.29
CA GLU A 216 -21.17 -4.93 6.93
C GLU A 216 -20.05 -5.96 6.71
N VAL A 217 -19.10 -6.04 7.65
CA VAL A 217 -17.97 -6.99 7.53
C VAL A 217 -18.47 -8.44 7.66
N SER A 218 -19.39 -8.71 8.58
CA SER A 218 -19.97 -10.06 8.75
C SER A 218 -20.75 -10.51 7.52
N ASP A 219 -21.54 -9.62 6.92
CA ASP A 219 -22.31 -9.91 5.72
C ASP A 219 -21.38 -10.15 4.51
N ALA A 220 -20.29 -9.39 4.40
CA ALA A 220 -19.27 -9.60 3.36
C ALA A 220 -18.55 -10.94 3.53
N VAL A 221 -18.22 -11.38 4.77
CA VAL A 221 -17.65 -12.70 5.02
C VAL A 221 -18.64 -13.80 4.63
N CYS A 222 -19.92 -13.66 4.99
CA CYS A 222 -20.97 -14.61 4.60
C CYS A 222 -21.13 -14.69 3.07
N TYR A 223 -21.08 -13.54 2.37
CA TYR A 223 -21.10 -13.51 0.92
C TYR A 223 -19.89 -14.20 0.29
N LEU A 224 -18.70 -13.99 0.85
CA LEU A 224 -17.46 -14.61 0.38
C LEU A 224 -17.46 -16.15 0.56
N ILE A 225 -18.15 -16.68 1.58
CA ILE A 225 -18.33 -18.13 1.74
C ILE A 225 -19.09 -18.71 0.54
N ASP A 226 -20.14 -18.03 0.06
CA ASP A 226 -20.95 -18.47 -1.08
C ASP A 226 -20.29 -18.19 -2.43
N HIS A 227 -19.47 -17.14 -2.51
CA HIS A 227 -18.84 -16.65 -3.73
C HIS A 227 -17.34 -16.43 -3.52
N PRO A 228 -16.51 -17.49 -3.48
CA PRO A 228 -15.05 -17.36 -3.25
C PRO A 228 -14.34 -16.51 -4.32
N GLU A 229 -14.89 -16.48 -5.55
CA GLU A 229 -14.36 -15.70 -6.68
C GLU A 229 -14.83 -14.22 -6.68
N ALA A 230 -15.58 -13.78 -5.65
CA ALA A 230 -16.13 -12.43 -5.59
C ALA A 230 -15.06 -11.37 -5.82
N GLU A 231 -15.38 -10.39 -6.67
CA GLU A 231 -14.52 -9.24 -6.95
C GLU A 231 -14.71 -8.12 -5.91
N LEU A 232 -13.79 -7.17 -5.90
CA LEU A 232 -13.84 -6.05 -4.98
C LEU A 232 -15.15 -5.26 -5.05
N ASN A 233 -15.69 -5.05 -6.26
CA ASN A 233 -16.92 -4.27 -6.44
C ASN A 233 -18.15 -4.93 -5.79
N GLU A 234 -18.19 -6.25 -5.74
CA GLU A 234 -19.24 -7.01 -5.09
C GLU A 234 -19.13 -6.94 -3.58
N LEU A 235 -17.91 -7.08 -3.04
CA LEU A 235 -17.63 -6.93 -1.61
C LEU A 235 -17.94 -5.52 -1.10
N MET A 236 -17.70 -4.49 -1.93
CA MET A 236 -18.03 -3.10 -1.61
C MET A 236 -19.54 -2.79 -1.61
N GLN A 237 -20.40 -3.68 -2.06
CA GLN A 237 -21.85 -3.57 -1.85
C GLN A 237 -22.23 -3.83 -0.38
N TYR A 238 -21.47 -4.68 0.30
CA TYR A 238 -21.63 -4.99 1.72
C TYR A 238 -20.80 -4.05 2.59
N ILE A 239 -19.50 -3.91 2.34
CA ILE A 239 -18.61 -3.00 3.07
C ILE A 239 -18.49 -1.70 2.29
N GLN A 240 -19.34 -0.73 2.64
CA GLN A 240 -19.39 0.54 1.93
C GLN A 240 -18.16 1.41 2.16
N GLY A 241 -17.52 1.29 3.31
CA GLY A 241 -16.35 2.06 3.72
C GLY A 241 -16.06 1.93 5.22
N PRO A 242 -15.03 2.60 5.74
CA PRO A 242 -14.76 2.69 7.16
C PRO A 242 -15.95 3.25 7.95
N ASP A 243 -16.08 2.82 9.20
CA ASP A 243 -17.11 3.28 10.13
C ASP A 243 -16.46 3.66 11.47
N PHE A 244 -16.22 4.96 11.63
CA PHE A 244 -15.47 5.50 12.76
C PHE A 244 -16.33 5.61 14.02
N PRO A 245 -15.78 5.35 15.20
CA PRO A 245 -16.52 5.45 16.46
C PRO A 245 -17.02 6.88 16.75
N THR A 246 -16.34 7.90 16.24
CA THR A 246 -16.71 9.32 16.39
C THR A 246 -17.67 9.84 15.32
N GLY A 247 -18.13 8.98 14.40
CA GLY A 247 -19.00 9.37 13.29
C GLY A 247 -18.26 10.17 12.21
N GLY A 248 -18.83 11.32 11.82
CA GLY A 248 -18.33 12.18 10.76
C GLY A 248 -18.80 11.78 9.37
N ILE A 249 -18.30 12.47 8.35
CA ILE A 249 -18.69 12.30 6.95
C ILE A 249 -17.46 12.02 6.11
N ILE A 250 -17.43 10.88 5.44
CA ILE A 250 -16.39 10.58 4.45
C ILE A 250 -16.75 11.28 3.14
N MET A 251 -15.81 12.05 2.60
CA MET A 251 -15.97 12.81 1.36
C MET A 251 -15.44 12.01 0.17
N GLY A 252 -16.36 11.47 -0.64
CA GLY A 252 -16.05 10.67 -1.83
C GLY A 252 -15.71 9.20 -1.54
N ARG A 253 -15.84 8.36 -2.57
CA ARG A 253 -15.61 6.91 -2.51
C ARG A 253 -14.27 6.46 -3.12
N SER A 254 -13.61 7.33 -3.90
CA SER A 254 -12.38 7.01 -4.62
C SER A 254 -11.24 6.57 -3.67
N GLY A 255 -11.05 7.29 -2.56
CA GLY A 255 -10.05 6.94 -1.55
C GLY A 255 -10.33 5.60 -0.85
N ILE A 256 -11.61 5.27 -0.61
CA ILE A 256 -12.02 3.96 -0.05
C ILE A 256 -11.69 2.86 -1.06
N ARG A 257 -12.09 3.06 -2.33
CA ARG A 257 -11.85 2.07 -3.40
C ARG A 257 -10.36 1.81 -3.60
N ALA A 258 -9.53 2.86 -3.61
CA ALA A 258 -8.08 2.74 -3.70
C ALA A 258 -7.51 1.94 -2.53
N ALA A 259 -7.93 2.25 -1.29
CA ALA A 259 -7.50 1.52 -0.10
C ALA A 259 -7.85 0.04 -0.17
N TYR A 260 -9.06 -0.31 -0.56
CA TYR A 260 -9.52 -1.70 -0.63
C TYR A 260 -8.91 -2.49 -1.79
N ALA A 261 -8.63 -1.81 -2.92
CA ALA A 261 -8.02 -2.44 -4.10
C ALA A 261 -6.52 -2.71 -3.93
N THR A 262 -5.80 -1.81 -3.25
CA THR A 262 -4.32 -1.83 -3.23
C THR A 262 -3.74 -1.98 -1.82
N GLY A 263 -4.57 -1.94 -0.78
CA GLY A 263 -4.12 -1.85 0.60
C GLY A 263 -3.61 -0.46 1.00
N ARG A 264 -3.67 0.55 0.11
CA ARG A 264 -3.24 1.93 0.38
C ARG A 264 -4.24 2.92 -0.20
N GLY A 265 -4.57 3.95 0.58
CA GLY A 265 -5.50 4.99 0.14
C GLY A 265 -5.48 6.20 1.04
N LYS A 266 -6.13 7.27 0.61
CA LYS A 266 -6.32 8.49 1.39
C LYS A 266 -7.81 8.79 1.47
N ILE A 267 -8.35 8.85 2.68
CA ILE A 267 -9.77 9.11 2.93
C ILE A 267 -9.88 10.48 3.60
N THR A 268 -10.72 11.36 3.04
CA THR A 268 -11.02 12.66 3.64
C THR A 268 -12.24 12.51 4.53
N LEU A 269 -12.07 12.84 5.82
CA LEU A 269 -13.12 12.80 6.83
C LEU A 269 -13.45 14.22 7.27
N ARG A 270 -14.71 14.57 7.26
CA ARG A 270 -15.25 15.89 7.62
C ARG A 270 -16.13 15.78 8.84
N SER A 271 -16.12 16.83 9.68
CA SER A 271 -17.02 16.99 10.81
C SER A 271 -18.48 17.08 10.35
N LYS A 272 -19.39 16.57 11.16
CA LYS A 272 -20.82 16.81 10.98
C LYS A 272 -21.19 18.15 11.60
N THR A 273 -21.67 19.08 10.77
CA THR A 273 -21.97 20.45 11.16
C THR A 273 -23.40 20.84 10.80
N GLU A 274 -24.00 21.71 11.58
CA GLU A 274 -25.32 22.26 11.39
C GLU A 274 -25.22 23.79 11.46
N ILE A 275 -25.99 24.50 10.63
CA ILE A 275 -26.09 25.97 10.71
C ILE A 275 -27.45 26.31 11.31
N GLU A 276 -27.45 27.04 12.41
CA GLU A 276 -28.65 27.51 13.08
C GLU A 276 -28.77 29.04 12.99
N GLU A 277 -29.98 29.53 12.67
CA GLU A 277 -30.29 30.96 12.79
C GLU A 277 -30.67 31.33 14.21
N MET A 278 -30.07 32.38 14.72
CA MET A 278 -30.38 32.95 16.05
C MET A 278 -31.51 33.96 15.96
N LYS A 279 -32.23 34.17 17.06
CA LYS A 279 -33.37 35.10 17.15
C LYS A 279 -33.02 36.55 16.78
N ASN A 280 -31.75 36.93 16.74
CA ASN A 280 -31.24 38.25 16.37
C ASN A 280 -30.79 38.38 14.90
N GLY A 281 -31.10 37.40 14.06
CA GLY A 281 -30.70 37.36 12.64
C GLY A 281 -29.22 37.05 12.41
N ARG A 282 -28.51 36.55 13.44
CA ARG A 282 -27.16 36.01 13.28
C ARG A 282 -27.21 34.51 13.02
N GLU A 283 -26.20 34.00 12.35
CA GLU A 283 -26.03 32.57 12.19
C GLU A 283 -25.00 32.05 13.19
N ARG A 284 -25.10 30.76 13.53
CA ARG A 284 -24.11 30.00 14.26
C ARG A 284 -23.83 28.66 13.59
N ILE A 285 -22.62 28.19 13.71
CA ILE A 285 -22.21 26.85 13.26
C ILE A 285 -22.12 25.97 14.49
N ILE A 286 -22.80 24.82 14.44
CA ILE A 286 -22.75 23.81 15.50
C ILE A 286 -22.01 22.59 14.95
N VAL A 287 -20.97 22.12 15.65
CA VAL A 287 -20.26 20.89 15.32
C VAL A 287 -20.76 19.78 16.25
N ARG A 288 -21.37 18.74 15.66
CA ARG A 288 -21.92 17.57 16.37
C ARG A 288 -20.94 16.40 16.44
N GLU A 289 -20.13 16.23 15.40
CA GLU A 289 -19.16 15.14 15.29
C GLU A 289 -17.84 15.69 14.71
N ILE A 290 -16.71 15.18 15.18
CA ILE A 290 -15.37 15.57 14.71
C ILE A 290 -14.68 14.37 14.06
N PRO A 291 -13.70 14.58 13.17
CA PRO A 291 -12.97 13.50 12.53
C PRO A 291 -12.27 12.59 13.54
N TYR A 292 -12.18 11.32 13.19
CA TYR A 292 -11.54 10.30 14.01
C TYR A 292 -10.10 10.67 14.39
N MET A 293 -9.72 10.42 15.66
CA MET A 293 -8.41 10.76 16.25
C MET A 293 -8.11 12.27 16.39
N VAL A 294 -9.06 13.15 16.12
CA VAL A 294 -8.92 14.59 16.38
C VAL A 294 -9.20 14.89 17.84
N ASN A 295 -8.35 15.70 18.45
CA ASN A 295 -8.53 16.22 19.81
C ASN A 295 -9.43 17.46 19.79
N LYS A 296 -10.57 17.41 20.52
CA LYS A 296 -11.58 18.47 20.53
C LYS A 296 -11.03 19.80 21.04
N THR A 297 -10.31 19.80 22.14
CA THR A 297 -9.74 21.02 22.76
C THR A 297 -8.75 21.70 21.81
N ARG A 298 -7.81 20.94 21.23
CA ARG A 298 -6.83 21.48 20.25
C ARG A 298 -7.51 22.02 19.01
N LEU A 299 -8.59 21.39 18.56
CA LEU A 299 -9.39 21.88 17.43
C LEU A 299 -9.98 23.25 17.77
N ILE A 300 -10.62 23.42 18.93
CA ILE A 300 -11.19 24.68 19.38
C ILE A 300 -10.11 25.76 19.50
N GLU A 301 -8.97 25.43 20.10
CA GLU A 301 -7.81 26.33 20.21
C GLU A 301 -7.29 26.77 18.84
N SER A 302 -7.19 25.84 17.88
CA SER A 302 -6.74 26.15 16.51
C SER A 302 -7.70 27.10 15.80
N ILE A 303 -9.02 26.94 15.98
CA ILE A 303 -10.02 27.87 15.42
C ILE A 303 -9.86 29.25 16.08
N ALA A 304 -9.73 29.32 17.39
CA ALA A 304 -9.52 30.58 18.11
C ALA A 304 -8.24 31.31 17.65
N GLN A 305 -7.15 30.56 17.42
CA GLN A 305 -5.90 31.13 16.92
C GLN A 305 -6.04 31.70 15.50
N LEU A 306 -6.77 31.04 14.60
CA LEU A 306 -7.03 31.55 13.23
C LEU A 306 -7.82 32.86 13.26
N VAL A 307 -8.75 33.01 14.19
CA VAL A 307 -9.50 34.29 14.39
C VAL A 307 -8.56 35.38 14.91
N LYS A 308 -7.69 35.05 15.87
CA LYS A 308 -6.71 36.00 16.40
C LYS A 308 -5.71 36.45 15.32
N ASP A 309 -5.25 35.53 14.49
CA ASP A 309 -4.35 35.79 13.36
C ASP A 309 -5.03 36.47 12.17
N LYS A 310 -6.35 36.74 12.24
CA LYS A 310 -7.17 37.34 11.19
C LYS A 310 -7.19 36.54 9.87
N ARG A 311 -6.91 35.25 9.93
CA ARG A 311 -6.99 34.34 8.77
C ARG A 311 -8.42 33.90 8.47
N VAL A 312 -9.27 33.87 9.51
CA VAL A 312 -10.70 33.63 9.39
C VAL A 312 -11.40 34.80 10.07
N ASP A 313 -12.18 35.55 9.31
CA ASP A 313 -13.06 36.61 9.84
C ASP A 313 -14.51 36.12 9.90
N GLY A 314 -15.34 36.83 10.63
CA GLY A 314 -16.77 36.48 10.75
C GLY A 314 -17.14 35.70 12.00
N ILE A 315 -16.20 35.18 12.77
CA ILE A 315 -16.47 34.53 14.06
C ILE A 315 -16.48 35.55 15.17
N SER A 316 -17.52 35.51 16.04
CA SER A 316 -17.65 36.39 17.20
C SER A 316 -17.34 35.71 18.53
N TYR A 317 -17.72 34.43 18.67
CA TYR A 317 -17.55 33.66 19.90
C TYR A 317 -17.46 32.16 19.60
N ILE A 318 -16.72 31.43 20.42
CA ILE A 318 -16.58 29.98 20.33
C ILE A 318 -16.78 29.43 21.74
N ASN A 319 -17.66 28.42 21.87
CA ASN A 319 -17.93 27.75 23.11
C ASN A 319 -18.06 26.25 22.94
N ASP A 320 -17.64 25.48 23.92
CA ASP A 320 -17.88 24.05 24.05
C ASP A 320 -19.07 23.83 24.99
N GLU A 321 -20.17 23.39 24.44
CA GLU A 321 -21.41 23.07 25.15
C GLU A 321 -21.66 21.56 25.19
N SER A 322 -20.61 20.76 24.98
CA SER A 322 -20.71 19.30 24.99
C SER A 322 -21.12 18.81 26.38
N ASP A 323 -22.09 17.91 26.42
CA ASP A 323 -22.64 17.33 27.64
C ASP A 323 -22.90 15.81 27.49
N ARG A 324 -23.78 15.26 28.36
CA ARG A 324 -24.15 13.84 28.33
C ARG A 324 -25.01 13.46 27.11
N GLU A 325 -25.66 14.44 26.47
CA GLU A 325 -26.47 14.24 25.26
C GLU A 325 -25.60 14.14 23.99
N GLY A 326 -24.37 14.63 24.07
CA GLY A 326 -23.41 14.52 22.97
C GLY A 326 -22.48 15.72 22.82
N MET A 327 -21.69 15.69 21.73
CA MET A 327 -20.78 16.76 21.39
C MET A 327 -21.54 17.94 20.81
N ARG A 328 -21.22 19.16 21.28
CA ARG A 328 -21.77 20.41 20.79
C ARG A 328 -20.74 21.53 20.89
N ILE A 329 -19.99 21.76 19.84
CA ILE A 329 -19.13 22.95 19.73
C ILE A 329 -19.91 24.01 18.99
N VAL A 330 -20.07 25.17 19.61
CA VAL A 330 -20.85 26.31 19.09
C VAL A 330 -19.90 27.40 18.63
N ILE A 331 -20.05 27.86 17.41
CA ILE A 331 -19.29 28.93 16.77
C ILE A 331 -20.29 30.00 16.34
N ASP A 332 -20.42 31.08 17.14
CA ASP A 332 -21.30 32.21 16.85
C ASP A 332 -20.65 33.16 15.81
N LEU A 333 -21.41 33.55 14.84
CA LEU A 333 -20.91 34.42 13.76
C LEU A 333 -21.24 35.90 14.05
N LYS A 334 -20.46 36.82 13.46
CA LYS A 334 -20.74 38.25 13.46
C LYS A 334 -21.97 38.54 12.57
N MET A 335 -22.65 39.65 12.84
CA MET A 335 -23.78 40.08 12.00
C MET A 335 -23.30 40.29 10.57
N GLY A 336 -24.01 39.66 9.60
CA GLY A 336 -23.70 39.76 8.16
C GLY A 336 -22.57 38.82 7.67
N ALA A 337 -22.00 37.99 8.53
CA ALA A 337 -21.06 36.94 8.09
C ALA A 337 -21.86 35.77 7.49
N ASN A 338 -21.39 35.25 6.37
CA ASN A 338 -21.98 34.08 5.72
C ASN A 338 -21.40 32.80 6.36
N ALA A 339 -22.25 32.00 6.97
CA ALA A 339 -21.84 30.76 7.68
C ALA A 339 -21.15 29.75 6.74
N GLN A 340 -21.62 29.62 5.50
CA GLN A 340 -21.04 28.66 4.56
C GLN A 340 -19.60 29.04 4.16
N VAL A 341 -19.32 30.33 3.99
CA VAL A 341 -17.97 30.84 3.66
C VAL A 341 -17.02 30.59 4.84
N VAL A 342 -17.47 30.94 6.05
CA VAL A 342 -16.67 30.68 7.27
C VAL A 342 -16.43 29.19 7.45
N LEU A 343 -17.44 28.36 7.28
CA LEU A 343 -17.34 26.91 7.40
C LEU A 343 -16.33 26.31 6.40
N ASN A 344 -16.37 26.76 5.14
CA ASN A 344 -15.42 26.32 4.11
C ASN A 344 -13.97 26.72 4.44
N GLN A 345 -13.77 27.91 5.01
CA GLN A 345 -12.47 28.35 5.52
C GLN A 345 -11.99 27.45 6.69
N LEU A 346 -12.90 27.13 7.62
CA LEU A 346 -12.60 26.23 8.74
C LEU A 346 -12.23 24.82 8.28
N TYR A 347 -12.90 24.26 7.28
CA TYR A 347 -12.55 22.98 6.68
C TYR A 347 -11.17 23.01 6.01
N SER A 348 -10.78 24.14 5.43
CA SER A 348 -9.48 24.28 4.76
C SER A 348 -8.32 24.50 5.72
N PHE A 349 -8.55 25.14 6.87
CA PHE A 349 -7.47 25.56 7.76
C PHE A 349 -7.42 24.81 9.09
N THR A 350 -8.39 23.95 9.40
CA THR A 350 -8.46 23.22 10.68
C THR A 350 -8.74 21.74 10.48
N GLN A 351 -8.64 20.96 11.56
CA GLN A 351 -8.99 19.54 11.58
C GLN A 351 -10.52 19.29 11.65
N LEU A 352 -11.38 20.28 11.35
CA LEU A 352 -12.79 20.03 11.03
C LEU A 352 -12.94 19.20 9.75
N GLN A 353 -11.94 19.23 8.89
CA GLN A 353 -11.74 18.26 7.83
C GLN A 353 -10.30 17.77 7.89
N ASP A 354 -10.10 16.46 7.93
CA ASP A 354 -8.78 15.84 7.96
C ASP A 354 -8.70 14.65 7.02
N SER A 355 -7.49 14.25 6.68
CA SER A 355 -7.24 13.13 5.77
C SER A 355 -6.58 11.98 6.50
N ILE A 356 -7.18 10.81 6.42
CA ILE A 356 -6.65 9.58 6.99
C ILE A 356 -5.95 8.78 5.89
N GLY A 357 -4.63 8.62 6.01
CA GLY A 357 -3.87 7.72 5.14
C GLY A 357 -4.10 6.27 5.55
N VAL A 358 -4.73 5.47 4.71
CA VAL A 358 -4.99 4.06 4.96
C VAL A 358 -3.80 3.23 4.49
N ILE A 359 -3.30 2.36 5.37
CA ILE A 359 -2.26 1.37 5.08
C ILE A 359 -2.69 0.05 5.73
N MET A 360 -3.16 -0.88 4.90
CA MET A 360 -3.69 -2.16 5.34
C MET A 360 -2.57 -3.19 5.49
N LEU A 361 -1.61 -2.90 6.37
CA LEU A 361 -0.46 -3.74 6.67
C LEU A 361 -0.73 -4.58 7.91
N ALA A 362 -0.61 -5.89 7.82
CA ALA A 362 -0.74 -6.83 8.93
C ALA A 362 0.25 -7.99 8.79
N LEU A 363 0.42 -8.78 9.86
CA LEU A 363 1.26 -9.96 9.84
C LEU A 363 0.46 -11.17 9.32
N GLU A 364 0.97 -11.81 8.28
CA GLU A 364 0.52 -13.11 7.78
C GLU A 364 1.60 -14.15 8.13
N ASN A 365 1.33 -15.01 9.12
CA ASN A 365 2.31 -16.00 9.62
C ASN A 365 3.67 -15.37 10.01
N GLY A 366 3.64 -14.23 10.70
CA GLY A 366 4.84 -13.50 11.13
C GLY A 366 5.50 -12.62 10.07
N VAL A 367 5.01 -12.62 8.82
CA VAL A 367 5.55 -11.81 7.72
C VAL A 367 4.65 -10.58 7.49
N PRO A 368 5.20 -9.35 7.52
CA PRO A 368 4.43 -8.14 7.24
C PRO A 368 4.04 -8.05 5.76
N LYS A 369 2.75 -7.86 5.50
CA LYS A 369 2.18 -7.79 4.16
C LYS A 369 1.12 -6.70 4.08
N VAL A 370 1.18 -5.87 3.04
CA VAL A 370 0.09 -4.96 2.68
C VAL A 370 -0.95 -5.79 1.92
N MET A 371 -2.18 -5.81 2.42
CA MET A 371 -3.26 -6.66 1.92
C MET A 371 -4.40 -5.83 1.35
N THR A 372 -5.07 -6.35 0.35
CA THR A 372 -6.36 -5.86 -0.13
C THR A 372 -7.48 -6.22 0.85
N LEU A 373 -8.65 -5.60 0.72
CA LEU A 373 -9.82 -5.97 1.54
C LEU A 373 -10.17 -7.46 1.38
N LYS A 374 -10.19 -7.97 0.15
CA LYS A 374 -10.49 -9.37 -0.14
C LYS A 374 -9.51 -10.30 0.55
N GLU A 375 -8.19 -10.05 0.43
CA GLU A 375 -7.17 -10.86 1.10
C GLU A 375 -7.35 -10.92 2.62
N MET A 376 -7.70 -9.79 3.27
CA MET A 376 -7.96 -9.77 4.72
C MET A 376 -9.17 -10.64 5.11
N LEU A 377 -10.25 -10.57 4.34
CA LEU A 377 -11.44 -11.39 4.57
C LEU A 377 -11.15 -12.89 4.34
N GLU A 378 -10.38 -13.22 3.30
CA GLU A 378 -9.96 -14.60 3.01
C GLU A 378 -9.06 -15.18 4.11
N GLN A 379 -8.10 -14.40 4.62
CA GLN A 379 -7.24 -14.84 5.72
C GLN A 379 -8.03 -15.06 7.01
N TYR A 380 -8.97 -14.19 7.32
CA TYR A 380 -9.88 -14.37 8.45
C TYR A 380 -10.72 -15.65 8.28
N LEU A 381 -11.32 -15.85 7.12
CA LEU A 381 -12.16 -17.03 6.83
C LEU A 381 -11.35 -18.33 6.92
N LYS A 382 -10.14 -18.34 6.37
CA LYS A 382 -9.22 -19.48 6.45
C LYS A 382 -8.87 -19.81 7.91
N PHE A 383 -8.59 -18.78 8.70
CA PHE A 383 -8.30 -18.96 10.12
C PHE A 383 -9.52 -19.50 10.90
N GLN A 384 -10.71 -18.96 10.64
CA GLN A 384 -11.93 -19.48 11.28
C GLN A 384 -12.21 -20.93 10.91
N PHE A 385 -11.95 -21.31 9.67
CA PHE A 385 -12.05 -22.71 9.24
C PHE A 385 -11.12 -23.63 10.05
N GLU A 386 -9.89 -23.19 10.28
CA GLU A 386 -8.92 -23.93 11.13
C GLU A 386 -9.41 -24.02 12.58
N VAL A 387 -9.84 -22.89 13.17
CA VAL A 387 -10.34 -22.83 14.55
C VAL A 387 -11.52 -23.79 14.76
N ILE A 388 -12.51 -23.78 13.85
CA ILE A 388 -13.67 -24.67 13.95
C ILE A 388 -13.26 -26.14 13.79
N THR A 389 -12.37 -26.43 12.86
CA THR A 389 -11.87 -27.79 12.62
C THR A 389 -11.14 -28.31 13.86
N ARG A 390 -10.23 -27.53 14.45
CA ARG A 390 -9.50 -27.90 15.66
C ARG A 390 -10.43 -28.05 16.87
N ARG A 391 -11.40 -27.15 17.05
CA ARG A 391 -12.45 -27.26 18.08
C ARG A 391 -13.23 -28.57 17.93
N THR A 392 -13.69 -28.83 16.72
CA THR A 392 -14.49 -30.04 16.44
C THR A 392 -13.68 -31.31 16.68
N ALA A 393 -12.41 -31.32 16.31
CA ALA A 393 -11.51 -32.46 16.58
C ALA A 393 -11.28 -32.67 18.08
N TYR A 394 -11.13 -31.60 18.86
CA TYR A 394 -11.01 -31.65 20.30
C TYR A 394 -12.29 -32.19 20.95
N ASP A 395 -13.46 -31.64 20.55
CA ASP A 395 -14.77 -32.09 21.05
C ASP A 395 -15.03 -33.54 20.66
N LEU A 396 -14.64 -34.00 19.47
CA LEU A 396 -14.70 -35.39 19.02
C LEU A 396 -13.83 -36.31 19.91
N LYS A 397 -12.60 -35.90 20.17
CA LYS A 397 -11.70 -36.64 21.06
C LYS A 397 -12.33 -36.81 22.45
N LYS A 398 -12.86 -35.73 23.02
CA LYS A 398 -13.52 -35.78 24.33
C LYS A 398 -14.78 -36.61 24.32
N ALA A 399 -15.58 -36.53 23.25
CA ALA A 399 -16.76 -37.37 23.08
C ALA A 399 -16.38 -38.86 23.00
N LYS A 400 -15.36 -39.23 22.24
CA LYS A 400 -14.86 -40.62 22.17
C LYS A 400 -14.26 -41.13 23.48
N GLU A 401 -13.54 -40.29 24.22
CA GLU A 401 -13.08 -40.62 25.57
C GLU A 401 -14.24 -40.92 26.50
N ARG A 402 -15.34 -40.15 26.41
CA ARG A 402 -16.57 -40.40 27.21
C ARG A 402 -17.37 -41.62 26.74
N GLU A 403 -17.52 -41.79 25.42
CA GLU A 403 -18.13 -42.99 24.81
C GLU A 403 -17.47 -44.24 25.31
N HIS A 404 -16.13 -44.31 25.24
CA HIS A 404 -15.34 -45.45 25.70
C HIS A 404 -15.61 -45.80 27.17
N ILE A 405 -15.72 -44.81 28.05
CA ILE A 405 -16.05 -45.03 29.46
C ILE A 405 -17.46 -45.53 29.61
N LEU A 406 -18.45 -44.95 28.88
CA LEU A 406 -19.86 -45.33 28.98
C LEU A 406 -20.12 -46.75 28.45
N GLU A 407 -19.39 -47.18 27.41
CA GLU A 407 -19.44 -48.58 26.94
C GLU A 407 -19.00 -49.55 28.01
N GLY A 408 -17.91 -49.24 28.74
CA GLY A 408 -17.47 -50.04 29.89
C GLY A 408 -18.49 -50.10 31.01
N LEU A 409 -19.13 -48.94 31.32
CA LEU A 409 -20.17 -48.84 32.34
C LEU A 409 -21.44 -49.63 31.98
N LYS A 410 -21.87 -49.60 30.70
CA LYS A 410 -23.00 -50.38 30.20
C LYS A 410 -22.77 -51.87 30.39
N LEU A 411 -21.58 -52.40 30.08
CA LEU A 411 -21.23 -53.78 30.26
C LEU A 411 -21.35 -54.20 31.74
N VAL A 412 -21.01 -53.35 32.70
CA VAL A 412 -21.15 -53.57 34.14
C VAL A 412 -22.57 -53.65 34.58
N VAL A 413 -23.41 -52.73 34.09
CA VAL A 413 -24.83 -52.66 34.47
C VAL A 413 -25.54 -53.89 34.00
N ASP A 414 -25.17 -54.44 32.82
CA ASP A 414 -25.72 -55.70 32.29
C ASP A 414 -25.28 -56.96 33.12
N LYS A 415 -24.13 -56.92 33.82
CA LYS A 415 -23.52 -58.02 34.59
C LYS A 415 -23.20 -57.60 36.04
N THR A 416 -24.11 -56.87 36.66
CA THR A 416 -23.84 -56.21 37.97
C THR A 416 -23.43 -57.19 39.06
N ASP A 417 -24.08 -58.38 39.17
CA ASP A 417 -23.79 -59.34 40.24
C ASP A 417 -22.36 -59.92 40.12
N GLU A 418 -21.93 -60.21 38.90
CA GLU A 418 -20.57 -60.70 38.61
C GLU A 418 -19.49 -59.64 38.91
N VAL A 419 -19.76 -58.43 38.59
CA VAL A 419 -18.84 -57.33 38.88
C VAL A 419 -18.72 -57.06 40.37
N ILE A 420 -19.83 -57.06 41.09
CA ILE A 420 -19.84 -56.95 42.56
C ILE A 420 -19.05 -58.07 43.19
N TYR A 421 -19.29 -59.30 42.69
CA TYR A 421 -18.56 -60.43 43.18
C TYR A 421 -17.06 -60.32 43.02
N ILE A 422 -16.55 -59.89 41.84
CA ILE A 422 -15.13 -59.68 41.55
C ILE A 422 -14.56 -58.60 42.47
N ILE A 423 -15.21 -57.44 42.54
CA ILE A 423 -14.70 -56.33 43.39
C ILE A 423 -14.61 -56.74 44.87
N ARG A 424 -15.59 -57.50 45.41
CA ARG A 424 -15.57 -57.95 46.81
C ARG A 424 -14.50 -58.99 47.13
N HIS A 425 -14.06 -59.79 46.13
CA HIS A 425 -13.08 -60.82 46.32
C HIS A 425 -11.65 -60.38 45.94
N SER A 426 -11.52 -59.20 45.44
CA SER A 426 -10.23 -58.57 45.13
C SER A 426 -9.56 -58.00 46.40
N LYS A 427 -8.23 -58.01 46.46
CA LYS A 427 -7.45 -57.54 47.61
C LYS A 427 -7.44 -56.04 47.80
N ASP A 428 -7.38 -55.32 46.73
CA ASP A 428 -7.38 -53.85 46.69
C ASP A 428 -7.99 -53.34 45.37
N GLN A 429 -7.99 -52.00 45.17
CA GLN A 429 -8.55 -51.40 43.98
C GLN A 429 -7.81 -51.73 42.70
N ASN A 430 -6.48 -51.93 42.78
CA ASN A 430 -5.67 -52.31 41.63
C ASN A 430 -5.90 -53.74 41.21
N ASP A 431 -5.98 -54.67 42.21
CA ASP A 431 -6.36 -56.05 41.96
C ASP A 431 -7.78 -56.16 41.38
N SER A 432 -8.73 -55.37 41.85
CA SER A 432 -10.08 -55.26 41.29
C SER A 432 -10.05 -54.83 39.81
N LYS A 433 -9.26 -53.86 39.45
CA LYS A 433 -9.09 -53.43 38.06
C LYS A 433 -8.55 -54.54 37.19
N LEU A 434 -7.48 -55.21 37.61
CA LEU A 434 -6.82 -56.29 36.86
C LEU A 434 -7.79 -57.46 36.63
N ASN A 435 -8.52 -57.87 37.66
CA ASN A 435 -9.51 -58.94 37.57
C ASN A 435 -10.68 -58.57 36.62
N LEU A 436 -11.16 -57.33 36.62
CA LEU A 436 -12.15 -56.85 35.70
C LEU A 436 -11.64 -56.79 34.23
N MET A 437 -10.42 -56.37 34.05
CA MET A 437 -9.76 -56.34 32.72
C MET A 437 -9.60 -57.77 32.18
N GLU A 438 -9.13 -58.72 32.99
CA GLU A 438 -9.00 -60.13 32.58
C GLU A 438 -10.35 -60.80 32.25
N ARG A 439 -11.35 -60.50 33.09
CA ARG A 439 -12.65 -61.18 32.95
C ARG A 439 -13.51 -60.65 31.83
N PHE A 440 -13.52 -59.29 31.64
CA PHE A 440 -14.45 -58.60 30.71
C PHE A 440 -13.77 -58.03 29.49
N GLY A 441 -12.43 -58.05 29.42
CA GLY A 441 -11.66 -57.44 28.32
C GLY A 441 -11.73 -55.90 28.27
N VAL A 442 -12.12 -55.26 29.40
CA VAL A 442 -12.21 -53.80 29.49
C VAL A 442 -10.84 -53.17 29.63
N THR A 443 -10.67 -51.93 29.19
CA THR A 443 -9.41 -51.18 29.33
C THR A 443 -9.21 -50.72 30.77
N ASP A 444 -7.97 -50.32 31.11
CA ASP A 444 -7.64 -49.74 32.43
C ASP A 444 -8.52 -48.54 32.79
N LEU A 445 -8.78 -47.63 31.82
CA LEU A 445 -9.68 -46.48 32.01
C LEU A 445 -11.12 -46.89 32.30
N GLN A 446 -11.64 -47.89 31.58
CA GLN A 446 -12.95 -48.43 31.85
C GLN A 446 -12.99 -49.14 33.20
N ALA A 447 -12.01 -49.99 33.51
CA ALA A 447 -11.92 -50.67 34.79
C ALA A 447 -11.80 -49.67 35.97
N ALA A 448 -11.04 -48.59 35.82
CA ALA A 448 -10.98 -47.52 36.82
C ALA A 448 -12.31 -46.82 37.05
N ALA A 449 -13.05 -46.53 35.98
CA ALA A 449 -14.41 -45.95 36.06
C ALA A 449 -15.39 -46.91 36.75
N ILE A 450 -15.31 -48.18 36.46
CA ILE A 450 -16.14 -49.23 37.05
C ILE A 450 -15.88 -49.32 38.58
N VAL A 451 -14.63 -49.39 38.98
CA VAL A 451 -14.28 -49.48 40.41
C VAL A 451 -14.65 -48.21 41.18
N ALA A 452 -14.66 -47.08 40.54
CA ALA A 452 -15.07 -45.79 41.13
C ALA A 452 -16.60 -45.62 41.21
N MET A 453 -17.43 -46.52 40.63
CA MET A 453 -18.87 -46.42 40.67
C MET A 453 -19.42 -46.57 42.08
N ARG A 454 -20.41 -45.74 42.42
CA ARG A 454 -21.12 -45.86 43.69
C ARG A 454 -22.23 -46.89 43.53
N LEU A 455 -22.49 -47.70 44.58
CA LEU A 455 -23.54 -48.73 44.57
C LEU A 455 -24.94 -48.23 44.18
N GLY A 456 -25.26 -46.96 44.49
CA GLY A 456 -26.55 -46.37 44.06
C GLY A 456 -26.65 -46.18 42.54
N GLN A 457 -25.57 -46.12 41.81
CA GLN A 457 -25.50 -45.97 40.35
C GLN A 457 -25.79 -47.31 39.61
N LEU A 458 -25.92 -48.38 40.32
CA LEU A 458 -26.31 -49.70 39.79
C LEU A 458 -27.83 -49.90 39.77
N SER A 459 -28.62 -48.92 40.15
CA SER A 459 -30.07 -48.98 40.10
C SER A 459 -30.65 -49.00 38.67
N GLY A 460 -31.85 -49.59 38.49
CA GLY A 460 -32.45 -49.63 37.18
C GLY A 460 -32.72 -48.28 36.49
N MET A 461 -32.99 -47.26 37.31
CA MET A 461 -33.12 -45.89 36.75
C MET A 461 -31.79 -45.30 36.26
N GLU A 462 -30.70 -45.60 36.90
CA GLU A 462 -29.38 -45.13 36.47
C GLU A 462 -28.88 -45.88 35.21
N ARG A 463 -29.32 -47.15 35.03
CA ARG A 463 -29.12 -47.92 33.79
C ARG A 463 -29.68 -47.15 32.59
N ILE A 464 -30.91 -46.72 32.65
CA ILE A 464 -31.57 -46.00 31.56
C ILE A 464 -30.81 -44.70 31.29
N LYS A 465 -30.34 -43.98 32.30
CA LYS A 465 -29.52 -42.74 32.12
C LYS A 465 -28.21 -43.01 31.40
N ILE A 466 -27.53 -44.10 31.73
CA ILE A 466 -26.26 -44.48 31.06
C ILE A 466 -26.53 -44.85 29.59
N GLU A 467 -27.61 -45.57 29.32
CA GLU A 467 -28.01 -45.92 27.95
C GLU A 467 -28.41 -44.70 27.13
N ASP A 468 -29.17 -43.76 27.72
CA ASP A 468 -29.56 -42.50 27.09
C ASP A 468 -28.37 -41.59 26.86
N GLU A 469 -27.46 -41.47 27.84
CA GLU A 469 -26.20 -40.68 27.68
C GLU A 469 -25.33 -41.26 26.58
N LEU A 470 -25.18 -42.60 26.53
CA LEU A 470 -24.40 -43.28 25.50
C LEU A 470 -24.99 -43.02 24.10
N ALA A 471 -26.33 -43.17 23.95
CA ALA A 471 -27.02 -42.90 22.70
C ALA A 471 -26.76 -41.43 22.23
N GLY A 472 -26.88 -40.44 23.14
CA GLY A 472 -26.63 -39.05 22.86
C GLY A 472 -25.18 -38.77 22.50
N ILE A 473 -24.21 -39.44 23.15
CA ILE A 473 -22.79 -39.32 22.82
C ILE A 473 -22.48 -39.93 21.45
N LEU A 474 -23.06 -41.10 21.12
CA LEU A 474 -22.90 -41.75 19.80
C LEU A 474 -23.40 -40.83 18.65
N GLU A 475 -24.58 -40.23 18.84
CA GLU A 475 -25.12 -39.27 17.89
C GLU A 475 -24.19 -38.03 17.74
N LYS A 476 -23.69 -37.50 18.86
CA LYS A 476 -22.72 -36.41 18.88
C LYS A 476 -21.44 -36.78 18.16
N VAL A 477 -20.85 -37.94 18.41
CA VAL A 477 -19.64 -38.45 17.73
C VAL A 477 -19.89 -38.52 16.22
N LYS A 478 -20.99 -39.10 15.79
CA LYS A 478 -21.34 -39.18 14.38
C LYS A 478 -21.44 -37.80 13.72
N ASN A 479 -22.12 -36.87 14.36
CA ASN A 479 -22.25 -35.50 13.86
C ASN A 479 -20.87 -34.78 13.78
N LEU A 480 -20.03 -34.86 14.81
CA LEU A 480 -18.70 -34.29 14.82
C LEU A 480 -17.79 -34.90 13.73
N GLU A 481 -17.89 -36.22 13.47
CA GLU A 481 -17.16 -36.88 12.38
C GLU A 481 -17.66 -36.40 11.01
N GLU A 482 -18.95 -36.18 10.84
CA GLU A 482 -19.55 -35.68 9.61
C GLU A 482 -19.08 -34.23 9.32
N ILE A 483 -19.04 -33.36 10.33
CA ILE A 483 -18.53 -31.99 10.24
C ILE A 483 -17.06 -32.01 9.75
N LEU A 484 -16.21 -32.86 10.33
CA LEU A 484 -14.80 -32.96 9.94
C LEU A 484 -14.58 -33.49 8.52
N ARG A 485 -15.51 -34.32 8.01
CA ARG A 485 -15.45 -34.86 6.64
C ARG A 485 -15.97 -33.90 5.58
N THR A 486 -16.83 -32.95 5.98
CA THR A 486 -17.61 -32.12 5.05
C THR A 486 -17.26 -30.65 5.23
N PRO A 487 -16.36 -30.09 4.42
CA PRO A 487 -15.93 -28.67 4.54
C PRO A 487 -17.09 -27.66 4.51
N SER A 488 -18.17 -27.94 3.74
CA SER A 488 -19.32 -27.03 3.70
C SER A 488 -20.01 -26.89 5.06
N MET A 489 -20.07 -27.96 5.88
CA MET A 489 -20.64 -27.88 7.24
C MET A 489 -19.79 -26.96 8.15
N VAL A 490 -18.49 -26.94 7.97
CA VAL A 490 -17.61 -26.02 8.73
C VAL A 490 -17.93 -24.56 8.35
N TYR A 491 -18.09 -24.26 7.06
CA TYR A 491 -18.51 -22.93 6.61
C TYR A 491 -19.91 -22.54 7.09
N ASP A 492 -20.86 -23.48 7.16
CA ASP A 492 -22.20 -23.22 7.69
C ASP A 492 -22.15 -22.89 9.20
N ILE A 493 -21.27 -23.55 9.95
CA ILE A 493 -21.04 -23.24 11.37
C ILE A 493 -20.45 -21.82 11.49
N ILE A 494 -19.42 -21.46 10.70
CA ILE A 494 -18.83 -20.12 10.70
C ILE A 494 -19.91 -19.07 10.43
N ARG A 495 -20.73 -19.27 9.39
CA ARG A 495 -21.85 -18.41 9.03
C ARG A 495 -22.83 -18.23 10.19
N THR A 496 -23.28 -19.34 10.78
CA THR A 496 -24.25 -19.32 11.87
C THR A 496 -23.73 -18.55 13.08
N GLU A 497 -22.51 -18.83 13.49
CA GLU A 497 -21.91 -18.21 14.66
C GLU A 497 -21.61 -16.72 14.42
N LEU A 498 -21.07 -16.36 13.24
CA LEU A 498 -20.81 -14.98 12.87
C LEU A 498 -22.12 -14.17 12.76
N THR A 499 -23.17 -14.75 12.19
CA THR A 499 -24.50 -14.12 12.12
C THR A 499 -25.06 -13.88 13.51
N ALA A 500 -24.93 -14.84 14.42
CA ALA A 500 -25.38 -14.67 15.82
C ALA A 500 -24.62 -13.54 16.53
N ILE A 501 -23.32 -13.38 16.28
CA ILE A 501 -22.51 -12.28 16.84
C ILE A 501 -22.94 -10.94 16.19
N ARG A 502 -23.11 -10.90 14.87
CA ARG A 502 -23.62 -9.75 14.13
C ARG A 502 -24.95 -9.25 14.69
N ASP A 503 -25.91 -10.16 14.89
CA ASP A 503 -27.26 -9.81 15.35
C ASP A 503 -27.26 -9.35 16.82
N LYS A 504 -26.32 -9.84 17.62
CA LYS A 504 -26.19 -9.48 19.02
C LYS A 504 -25.47 -8.16 19.27
N PHE A 505 -24.44 -7.83 18.49
CA PHE A 505 -23.54 -6.68 18.72
C PHE A 505 -23.54 -5.67 17.58
N GLY A 506 -24.09 -6.01 16.42
CA GLY A 506 -24.15 -5.12 15.28
C GLY A 506 -25.07 -3.95 15.54
N ASP A 507 -24.59 -2.76 15.25
CA ASP A 507 -25.31 -1.49 15.29
C ASP A 507 -25.32 -0.83 13.91
N ASP A 508 -26.02 0.29 13.82
CA ASP A 508 -26.08 1.04 12.57
C ASP A 508 -24.76 1.78 12.32
N ARG A 509 -24.48 2.05 11.05
CA ARG A 509 -23.32 2.86 10.62
C ARG A 509 -23.37 4.24 11.26
N ARG A 510 -22.26 4.68 11.82
CA ARG A 510 -22.09 6.01 12.43
C ARG A 510 -21.57 7.04 11.43
N THR A 511 -20.62 6.65 10.59
CA THR A 511 -19.97 7.53 9.62
C THR A 511 -20.78 7.56 8.33
N ALA A 512 -21.25 8.75 7.93
CA ALA A 512 -21.89 8.96 6.64
C ALA A 512 -20.86 8.94 5.50
N ILE A 513 -21.28 8.54 4.31
CA ILE A 513 -20.47 8.62 3.09
C ILE A 513 -21.23 9.50 2.10
N GLU A 514 -20.69 10.68 1.82
CA GLU A 514 -21.24 11.58 0.82
C GLU A 514 -20.54 11.39 -0.51
N THR A 515 -21.33 11.28 -1.58
CA THR A 515 -20.81 11.42 -2.93
C THR A 515 -20.61 12.91 -3.18
N VAL A 516 -19.37 13.33 -3.29
CA VAL A 516 -19.08 14.67 -3.77
C VAL A 516 -19.61 14.74 -5.21
N SER A 517 -20.46 15.71 -5.51
CA SER A 517 -20.92 15.98 -6.89
C SER A 517 -19.70 16.39 -7.74
N GLY A 518 -19.26 15.48 -8.59
CA GLY A 518 -17.94 15.39 -9.13
C GLY A 518 -17.09 14.54 -8.15
N GLU A 519 -17.15 13.20 -8.24
CA GLU A 519 -16.04 12.38 -7.78
C GLU A 519 -14.83 12.92 -8.52
N VAL A 520 -14.08 13.76 -7.82
CA VAL A 520 -12.81 14.26 -8.29
C VAL A 520 -11.95 13.02 -8.33
N ASP A 521 -11.76 12.47 -9.49
CA ASP A 521 -10.71 11.51 -9.74
C ASP A 521 -9.44 12.11 -9.10
N ILE A 522 -8.53 11.28 -8.60
CA ILE A 522 -7.23 11.79 -8.09
C ILE A 522 -6.63 12.74 -9.11
N GLU A 523 -6.95 12.53 -10.36
CA GLU A 523 -6.63 13.34 -11.52
C GLU A 523 -7.21 14.78 -11.46
N ASP A 524 -8.43 14.96 -10.97
CA ASP A 524 -9.08 16.29 -10.83
C ASP A 524 -8.53 17.12 -9.66
N LEU A 525 -7.80 16.51 -8.72
CA LEU A 525 -7.12 17.20 -7.62
C LEU A 525 -5.71 17.68 -7.99
N ILE A 526 -5.20 17.21 -9.11
CA ILE A 526 -3.88 17.56 -9.61
C ILE A 526 -4.11 18.63 -10.68
N PRO A 527 -3.55 19.84 -10.51
CA PRO A 527 -3.70 20.86 -11.53
C PRO A 527 -3.16 20.35 -12.87
N GLU A 528 -3.97 20.46 -13.90
CA GLU A 528 -3.51 20.19 -15.25
C GLU A 528 -2.50 21.26 -15.64
N GLN A 529 -1.27 20.85 -15.82
CA GLN A 529 -0.17 21.73 -16.22
C GLN A 529 0.76 21.04 -17.22
N GLN A 530 1.27 21.82 -18.15
CA GLN A 530 2.30 21.34 -19.06
C GLN A 530 3.61 21.14 -18.28
N SER A 531 4.17 19.97 -18.44
CA SER A 531 5.37 19.56 -17.73
C SER A 531 6.38 18.93 -18.70
N VAL A 532 7.65 19.20 -18.47
CA VAL A 532 8.77 18.55 -19.17
C VAL A 532 9.13 17.28 -18.42
N ILE A 533 9.03 16.15 -19.09
CA ILE A 533 9.54 14.88 -18.59
C ILE A 533 10.92 14.67 -19.18
N THR A 534 11.88 14.36 -18.34
CA THR A 534 13.28 14.13 -18.72
C THR A 534 13.71 12.74 -18.25
N LEU A 535 14.28 11.95 -19.17
CA LEU A 535 14.88 10.64 -18.90
C LEU A 535 16.37 10.71 -19.18
N THR A 536 17.20 10.23 -18.25
CA THR A 536 18.65 10.14 -18.45
C THR A 536 19.08 8.76 -18.93
N HIS A 537 20.27 8.67 -19.53
CA HIS A 537 20.88 7.40 -19.97
C HIS A 537 21.06 6.40 -18.82
N GLY A 538 21.32 6.91 -17.61
CA GLY A 538 21.38 6.11 -16.38
C GLY A 538 20.02 5.66 -15.86
N GLY A 539 18.89 5.96 -16.57
CA GLY A 539 17.55 5.55 -16.22
C GLY A 539 16.88 6.37 -15.11
N TYR A 540 17.31 7.60 -14.87
CA TYR A 540 16.65 8.53 -13.95
C TYR A 540 15.59 9.35 -14.69
N ILE A 541 14.39 9.43 -14.13
CA ILE A 541 13.26 10.17 -14.68
C ILE A 541 12.79 11.24 -13.70
N LYS A 542 12.38 12.38 -14.21
CA LYS A 542 11.77 13.47 -13.44
C LYS A 542 10.77 14.25 -14.28
N ARG A 543 9.89 14.94 -13.59
CA ARG A 543 8.93 15.89 -14.15
C ARG A 543 9.23 17.29 -13.63
N GLN A 544 9.08 18.30 -14.48
CA GLN A 544 9.28 19.71 -14.14
C GLN A 544 8.27 20.57 -14.90
N PRO A 545 7.76 21.68 -14.35
CA PRO A 545 6.97 22.65 -15.09
C PRO A 545 7.75 23.22 -16.29
N VAL A 546 7.07 23.46 -17.42
CA VAL A 546 7.71 24.00 -18.65
C VAL A 546 8.38 25.34 -18.41
N GLU A 547 7.83 26.17 -17.51
CA GLU A 547 8.32 27.51 -17.16
C GLU A 547 9.76 27.52 -16.61
N VAL A 548 10.26 26.39 -16.16
CA VAL A 548 11.65 26.26 -15.67
C VAL A 548 12.69 26.39 -16.80
N TYR A 549 12.28 26.19 -18.08
CA TYR A 549 13.16 26.23 -19.26
C TYR A 549 12.93 27.49 -20.06
N ARG A 550 13.72 28.55 -19.78
CA ARG A 550 13.66 29.83 -20.47
C ARG A 550 14.27 29.79 -21.88
N THR A 551 13.69 30.54 -22.82
CA THR A 551 14.20 30.68 -24.19
C THR A 551 15.56 31.39 -24.23
N GLN A 552 16.50 30.93 -25.08
CA GLN A 552 17.83 31.51 -25.28
C GLN A 552 18.11 31.72 -26.77
N ARG A 553 19.04 32.64 -27.10
CA ARG A 553 19.48 32.87 -28.49
C ARG A 553 20.43 31.78 -28.95
N ARG A 554 20.49 31.48 -30.27
CA ARG A 554 21.43 30.55 -30.87
C ARG A 554 22.89 30.88 -30.50
N GLY A 555 23.72 29.89 -30.26
CA GLY A 555 25.12 30.04 -29.86
C GLY A 555 25.30 30.49 -28.41
N GLY A 556 24.25 30.47 -27.59
CA GLY A 556 24.34 30.61 -26.14
C GLY A 556 25.06 29.43 -25.49
N ARG A 557 25.52 29.61 -24.24
CA ARG A 557 26.21 28.54 -23.46
C ARG A 557 25.23 27.53 -22.79
N GLY A 558 23.92 27.81 -22.86
CA GLY A 558 22.91 26.95 -22.19
C GLY A 558 22.91 27.07 -20.66
N ILE A 559 22.04 26.28 -20.04
CA ILE A 559 21.91 26.19 -18.58
C ILE A 559 21.97 24.73 -18.17
N SER A 560 22.54 24.44 -17.00
CA SER A 560 22.58 23.07 -16.47
C SER A 560 21.18 22.54 -16.14
N GLY A 561 20.78 21.47 -16.78
CA GLY A 561 19.46 20.82 -16.61
C GLY A 561 19.43 19.68 -15.59
N VAL A 562 20.57 19.06 -15.30
CA VAL A 562 20.68 17.89 -14.38
C VAL A 562 22.03 17.94 -13.66
N ALA A 563 22.05 17.60 -12.36
CA ALA A 563 23.31 17.43 -11.62
C ALA A 563 24.06 16.17 -12.11
N ARG A 564 25.34 16.36 -12.45
CA ARG A 564 26.19 15.35 -13.10
C ARG A 564 26.70 14.27 -12.13
N LYS A 565 26.64 13.00 -12.55
CA LYS A 565 27.60 11.94 -12.22
C LYS A 565 28.41 11.68 -13.48
N ASP A 566 29.67 11.31 -13.37
CA ASP A 566 30.66 11.24 -14.44
C ASP A 566 30.32 10.28 -15.60
N GLU A 567 29.13 10.08 -16.05
CA GLU A 567 28.75 9.26 -17.21
C GLU A 567 27.25 9.29 -17.53
N ASP A 568 26.43 10.15 -16.86
CA ASP A 568 24.98 10.20 -17.06
C ASP A 568 24.56 11.48 -17.79
N PHE A 569 23.78 11.36 -18.87
CA PHE A 569 23.27 12.46 -19.67
C PHE A 569 21.80 12.27 -20.00
N VAL A 570 21.12 13.33 -20.43
CA VAL A 570 19.72 13.28 -20.83
C VAL A 570 19.59 12.54 -22.15
N GLU A 571 18.82 11.43 -22.16
CA GLU A 571 18.59 10.61 -23.36
C GLU A 571 17.31 10.99 -24.09
N ASP A 572 16.24 11.31 -23.35
CA ASP A 572 14.96 11.72 -23.95
C ASP A 572 14.26 12.80 -23.10
N MET A 573 13.55 13.69 -23.77
CA MET A 573 12.82 14.79 -23.20
C MET A 573 11.60 15.13 -24.05
N PHE A 574 10.43 15.32 -23.41
CA PHE A 574 9.22 15.76 -24.10
C PHE A 574 8.29 16.51 -23.15
N ILE A 575 7.35 17.26 -23.74
CA ILE A 575 6.34 18.02 -23.01
C ILE A 575 5.03 17.22 -23.01
N THR A 576 4.38 17.12 -21.87
CA THR A 576 3.11 16.44 -21.70
C THR A 576 2.29 17.11 -20.60
N SER A 577 0.94 16.98 -20.68
CA SER A 577 0.08 17.32 -19.55
C SER A 577 0.31 16.36 -18.37
N THR A 578 0.12 16.85 -17.16
CA THR A 578 0.10 15.99 -15.97
C THR A 578 -0.95 14.88 -16.08
N HIS A 579 -2.02 15.09 -16.83
CA HIS A 579 -3.13 14.14 -16.99
C HIS A 579 -2.99 13.16 -18.15
N ASP A 580 -2.00 13.35 -19.03
CA ASP A 580 -1.77 12.46 -20.16
C ASP A 580 -1.22 11.09 -19.70
N TYR A 581 -1.48 10.06 -20.51
CA TYR A 581 -0.78 8.79 -20.36
C TYR A 581 0.60 8.85 -20.98
N VAL A 582 1.58 8.38 -20.25
CA VAL A 582 2.94 8.15 -20.75
C VAL A 582 3.15 6.66 -20.94
N LEU A 583 3.41 6.27 -22.19
CA LEU A 583 3.74 4.91 -22.57
C LEU A 583 5.27 4.76 -22.63
N PHE A 584 5.81 3.82 -21.88
CA PHE A 584 7.24 3.53 -21.80
C PHE A 584 7.53 2.26 -22.60
N PHE A 585 8.38 2.37 -23.60
CA PHE A 585 8.81 1.24 -24.41
C PHE A 585 10.25 0.89 -24.07
N THR A 586 10.53 -0.40 -23.91
CA THR A 586 11.87 -0.88 -23.57
C THR A 586 12.61 -1.39 -24.79
N ASN A 587 13.94 -1.38 -24.73
CA ASN A 587 14.79 -1.95 -25.77
C ASN A 587 14.49 -3.42 -26.06
N ARG A 588 13.86 -4.13 -25.13
CA ARG A 588 13.41 -5.54 -25.29
C ARG A 588 12.01 -5.68 -25.88
N GLY A 589 11.40 -4.58 -26.33
CA GLY A 589 10.08 -4.60 -26.98
C GLY A 589 8.89 -4.78 -26.03
N LYS A 590 9.04 -4.53 -24.73
CA LYS A 590 7.93 -4.44 -23.76
C LYS A 590 7.41 -3.00 -23.66
N MET A 591 6.16 -2.86 -23.23
CA MET A 591 5.53 -1.55 -22.97
C MET A 591 4.88 -1.53 -21.60
N TYR A 592 5.06 -0.40 -20.89
CA TYR A 592 4.43 -0.04 -19.62
C TYR A 592 3.66 1.26 -19.77
N ARG A 593 2.71 1.54 -18.90
CA ARG A 593 1.86 2.75 -18.93
C ARG A 593 1.72 3.34 -17.54
N MET A 594 1.84 4.66 -17.43
CA MET A 594 1.52 5.45 -16.24
C MET A 594 1.01 6.83 -16.61
N LYS A 595 0.41 7.55 -15.64
CA LYS A 595 -0.03 8.94 -15.80
C LYS A 595 1.15 9.91 -15.60
N GLY A 596 1.11 11.07 -16.27
CA GLY A 596 2.15 12.09 -16.13
C GLY A 596 2.39 12.55 -14.69
N TYR A 597 1.32 12.70 -13.90
CA TYR A 597 1.40 13.09 -12.50
C TYR A 597 2.04 12.01 -11.58
N GLU A 598 2.07 10.75 -11.98
CA GLU A 598 2.73 9.69 -11.22
C GLU A 598 4.26 9.78 -11.31
N ILE A 599 4.79 10.54 -12.25
CA ILE A 599 6.23 10.81 -12.38
C ILE A 599 6.61 11.88 -11.34
N PRO A 600 7.60 11.62 -10.45
CA PRO A 600 7.96 12.53 -9.38
C PRO A 600 8.41 13.89 -9.89
N GLU A 601 7.83 14.97 -9.32
CA GLU A 601 8.29 16.33 -9.55
C GLU A 601 9.52 16.62 -8.70
N THR A 602 10.57 17.17 -9.32
CA THR A 602 11.82 17.48 -8.62
C THR A 602 12.44 18.78 -9.12
N GLY A 603 13.26 19.42 -8.31
CA GLY A 603 13.96 20.64 -8.67
C GLY A 603 14.89 20.44 -9.87
N ARG A 604 15.27 21.56 -10.55
CA ARG A 604 16.06 21.56 -11.79
C ARG A 604 17.38 20.78 -11.66
N ALA A 605 18.13 21.02 -10.60
CA ALA A 605 19.40 20.35 -10.33
C ALA A 605 19.26 18.92 -9.79
N ALA A 606 18.07 18.48 -9.39
CA ALA A 606 17.87 17.14 -8.86
C ALA A 606 17.94 16.09 -9.97
N ARG A 607 18.46 14.90 -9.64
CA ARG A 607 18.62 13.79 -10.57
C ARG A 607 17.29 13.15 -10.97
N GLY A 608 16.27 13.20 -10.10
CA GLY A 608 15.00 12.48 -10.25
C GLY A 608 15.03 11.08 -9.63
N SER A 609 14.01 10.29 -9.95
CA SER A 609 13.84 8.90 -9.46
C SER A 609 14.29 7.92 -10.52
N HIS A 610 14.93 6.82 -10.12
CA HIS A 610 15.29 5.76 -11.09
C HIS A 610 14.02 5.02 -11.57
N VAL A 611 13.90 4.79 -12.87
CA VAL A 611 12.72 4.18 -13.53
C VAL A 611 12.36 2.81 -12.94
N VAL A 612 13.35 2.04 -12.47
CA VAL A 612 13.12 0.75 -11.78
C VAL A 612 12.26 0.88 -10.52
N ASN A 613 12.27 2.06 -9.87
CA ASN A 613 11.42 2.32 -8.70
C ASN A 613 9.96 2.63 -9.08
N LEU A 614 9.71 2.97 -10.34
CA LEU A 614 8.38 3.33 -10.85
C LEU A 614 7.78 2.18 -11.69
N LEU A 615 8.60 1.49 -12.48
CA LEU A 615 8.19 0.43 -13.39
C LEU A 615 8.92 -0.88 -13.04
N PRO A 616 8.24 -2.03 -13.10
CA PRO A 616 8.84 -3.34 -12.82
C PRO A 616 9.65 -3.85 -14.02
N ILE A 617 10.70 -3.13 -14.40
CA ILE A 617 11.60 -3.49 -15.48
C ILE A 617 12.67 -4.49 -15.01
N GLU A 618 13.10 -5.37 -15.91
CA GLU A 618 14.09 -6.39 -15.63
C GLU A 618 15.51 -5.80 -15.54
N LYS A 619 16.43 -6.57 -14.96
CA LYS A 619 17.84 -6.20 -14.94
C LYS A 619 18.36 -6.15 -16.39
N ASP A 620 19.04 -5.07 -16.77
CA ASP A 620 19.55 -4.79 -18.13
C ASP A 620 18.47 -4.42 -19.17
N GLU A 621 17.21 -4.22 -18.78
CA GLU A 621 16.16 -3.64 -19.60
C GLU A 621 16.19 -2.11 -19.48
N LYS A 622 16.21 -1.38 -20.61
CA LYS A 622 16.28 0.09 -20.67
C LYS A 622 15.06 0.64 -21.38
N ILE A 623 14.67 1.85 -21.03
CA ILE A 623 13.63 2.59 -21.75
C ILE A 623 14.24 3.15 -23.04
N SER A 624 13.67 2.77 -24.18
CA SER A 624 14.11 3.22 -25.50
C SER A 624 13.27 4.33 -26.09
N ALA A 625 12.00 4.43 -25.65
CA ALA A 625 11.11 5.50 -26.11
C ALA A 625 10.03 5.75 -25.08
N MET A 626 9.62 7.01 -24.98
CA MET A 626 8.48 7.45 -24.24
C MET A 626 7.48 8.15 -25.18
N ILE A 627 6.19 7.86 -25.04
CA ILE A 627 5.15 8.45 -25.88
C ILE A 627 4.03 8.98 -25.02
N ARG A 628 3.65 10.21 -25.29
CA ARG A 628 2.45 10.85 -24.80
C ARG A 628 1.24 10.31 -25.57
N VAL A 629 0.16 10.00 -24.85
CA VAL A 629 -1.14 9.63 -25.38
C VAL A 629 -2.21 10.29 -24.55
N ASP A 630 -3.04 11.13 -25.16
CA ASP A 630 -4.15 11.82 -24.47
C ASP A 630 -5.24 10.82 -24.13
N GLU A 631 -5.68 10.01 -25.10
CA GLU A 631 -6.67 8.94 -24.93
C GLU A 631 -6.27 7.66 -25.69
N VAL A 632 -6.43 6.50 -25.06
CA VAL A 632 -6.07 5.18 -25.66
C VAL A 632 -7.14 4.67 -26.66
N GLU A 633 -8.27 5.37 -26.79
CA GLU A 633 -9.42 4.95 -27.61
C GLU A 633 -9.44 5.55 -29.04
N ASN A 634 -8.45 6.38 -29.39
CA ASN A 634 -8.37 6.98 -30.73
C ASN A 634 -8.05 5.95 -31.80
N ASP A 635 -8.57 6.15 -33.03
CA ASP A 635 -8.29 5.37 -34.24
C ASP A 635 -6.85 5.63 -34.76
N SER A 636 -5.87 5.68 -33.87
CA SER A 636 -4.47 5.92 -34.17
C SER A 636 -3.64 4.63 -34.11
N TYR A 637 -2.43 4.73 -34.62
CA TYR A 637 -1.50 3.61 -34.70
C TYR A 637 -0.20 3.95 -33.98
N LEU A 638 0.43 2.93 -33.40
CA LEU A 638 1.81 3.00 -32.93
C LEU A 638 2.72 2.41 -34.00
N VAL A 639 3.59 3.25 -34.52
CA VAL A 639 4.66 2.83 -35.43
C VAL A 639 5.95 2.68 -34.63
N MET A 640 6.59 1.52 -34.75
CA MET A 640 7.79 1.13 -34.03
C MET A 640 8.90 0.85 -35.02
N VAL A 641 10.11 1.35 -34.74
CA VAL A 641 11.28 1.09 -35.57
C VAL A 641 12.42 0.61 -34.69
N THR A 642 13.10 -0.43 -35.14
CA THR A 642 14.28 -1.00 -34.48
C THR A 642 15.57 -0.37 -34.98
N ARG A 643 16.67 -0.52 -34.24
CA ARG A 643 18.00 -0.05 -34.66
C ARG A 643 18.46 -0.61 -35.98
N ASN A 644 18.13 -1.87 -36.27
CA ASN A 644 18.49 -2.53 -37.49
C ASN A 644 17.54 -2.24 -38.68
N GLY A 645 16.61 -1.27 -38.48
CA GLY A 645 15.75 -0.77 -39.58
C GLY A 645 14.52 -1.64 -39.87
N THR A 646 14.03 -2.39 -38.90
CA THR A 646 12.73 -3.08 -38.99
C THR A 646 11.64 -2.16 -38.50
N ILE A 647 10.48 -2.10 -39.20
CA ILE A 647 9.33 -1.28 -38.87
C ILE A 647 8.08 -2.12 -38.63
N LYS A 648 7.25 -1.69 -37.69
CA LYS A 648 5.96 -2.29 -37.38
C LYS A 648 4.92 -1.22 -37.12
N ARG A 649 3.69 -1.44 -37.60
CA ARG A 649 2.50 -0.62 -37.30
C ARG A 649 1.46 -1.45 -36.57
N THR A 650 0.93 -0.95 -35.45
CA THR A 650 -0.10 -1.62 -34.65
C THR A 650 -1.13 -0.60 -34.17
N ALA A 651 -2.42 -0.92 -34.25
CA ALA A 651 -3.47 -0.03 -33.73
C ALA A 651 -3.28 0.23 -32.22
N LEU A 652 -3.45 1.49 -31.80
CA LEU A 652 -3.30 1.92 -30.40
C LEU A 652 -4.26 1.16 -29.47
N SER A 653 -5.46 0.84 -29.93
CA SER A 653 -6.47 0.06 -29.20
C SER A 653 -5.98 -1.33 -28.78
N ALA A 654 -4.99 -1.92 -29.46
CA ALA A 654 -4.35 -3.18 -29.06
C ALA A 654 -3.57 -3.08 -27.73
N TYR A 655 -3.32 -1.85 -27.25
CA TYR A 655 -2.57 -1.54 -26.03
C TYR A 655 -3.47 -0.99 -24.90
N ARG A 656 -4.80 -1.10 -25.03
CA ARG A 656 -5.77 -0.63 -24.02
C ARG A 656 -5.57 -1.30 -22.66
N ASN A 657 -5.37 -2.61 -22.65
CA ASN A 657 -5.26 -3.41 -21.43
C ASN A 657 -3.80 -3.71 -21.08
N VAL A 658 -3.17 -2.82 -20.33
CA VAL A 658 -1.78 -2.97 -19.86
C VAL A 658 -1.78 -3.49 -18.42
N ARG A 659 -1.14 -4.64 -18.19
CA ARG A 659 -0.95 -5.21 -16.86
C ARG A 659 0.20 -4.47 -16.16
N LYS A 660 0.23 -4.48 -14.80
CA LYS A 660 1.34 -3.89 -14.02
C LYS A 660 2.72 -4.42 -14.41
N GLY A 661 2.82 -5.68 -14.83
CA GLY A 661 4.07 -6.29 -15.32
C GLY A 661 4.44 -5.94 -16.77
N GLY A 662 3.75 -5.00 -17.42
CA GLY A 662 3.94 -4.63 -18.82
C GLY A 662 3.34 -5.64 -19.79
N ILE A 663 3.38 -5.31 -21.07
CA ILE A 663 2.94 -6.16 -22.17
C ILE A 663 3.96 -6.14 -23.31
N ILE A 664 4.03 -7.23 -24.10
CA ILE A 664 4.88 -7.27 -25.30
C ILE A 664 4.29 -6.33 -26.36
N ALA A 665 5.10 -5.38 -26.82
CA ALA A 665 4.75 -4.42 -27.86
C ALA A 665 5.24 -4.88 -29.24
N ILE A 666 6.41 -5.49 -29.33
CA ILE A 666 7.03 -6.02 -30.52
C ILE A 666 7.91 -7.21 -30.17
N ASN A 667 7.95 -8.25 -31.01
CA ASN A 667 8.98 -9.28 -30.94
C ASN A 667 10.20 -8.84 -31.73
N LEU A 668 11.37 -8.91 -31.13
CA LEU A 668 12.64 -8.50 -31.74
C LEU A 668 13.37 -9.71 -32.29
N GLU A 669 14.19 -9.49 -33.36
CA GLU A 669 15.17 -10.47 -33.84
C GLU A 669 16.38 -10.50 -32.88
N GLU A 670 17.14 -11.58 -32.91
CA GLU A 670 18.31 -11.72 -32.03
C GLU A 670 19.37 -10.64 -32.34
N GLY A 671 19.74 -9.90 -31.33
CA GLY A 671 20.71 -8.80 -31.45
C GLY A 671 20.12 -7.45 -31.94
N ASP A 672 18.79 -7.35 -32.15
CA ASP A 672 18.11 -6.07 -32.46
C ASP A 672 17.46 -5.46 -31.24
N GLU A 673 17.28 -4.15 -31.25
CA GLU A 673 16.66 -3.38 -30.18
C GLU A 673 15.57 -2.45 -30.73
N LEU A 674 14.47 -2.32 -30.00
CA LEU A 674 13.47 -1.29 -30.26
C LEU A 674 14.07 0.08 -29.92
N ALA A 675 14.12 0.98 -30.90
CA ALA A 675 14.72 2.30 -30.73
C ALA A 675 13.72 3.47 -30.79
N TRP A 676 12.74 3.41 -31.67
CA TRP A 676 11.82 4.51 -31.95
C TRP A 676 10.38 4.07 -31.97
N VAL A 677 9.51 4.84 -31.34
CA VAL A 677 8.08 4.65 -31.37
C VAL A 677 7.39 5.99 -31.59
N ARG A 678 6.32 6.03 -32.41
CA ARG A 678 5.52 7.24 -32.66
C ARG A 678 4.05 6.87 -32.73
N ASN A 679 3.21 7.79 -32.28
CA ASN A 679 1.79 7.74 -32.52
C ASN A 679 1.48 8.37 -33.89
N THR A 680 0.66 7.72 -34.73
CA THR A 680 0.38 8.10 -36.11
C THR A 680 -1.10 7.94 -36.44
N THR A 681 -1.56 8.64 -37.48
CA THR A 681 -2.97 8.60 -37.94
C THR A 681 -3.30 7.42 -38.84
N GLY A 682 -2.28 6.74 -39.40
CA GLY A 682 -2.44 5.68 -40.40
C GLY A 682 -2.26 6.14 -41.86
N GLU A 683 -2.28 7.43 -42.13
CA GLU A 683 -2.12 8.05 -43.45
C GLU A 683 -0.89 8.94 -43.54
N ASP A 684 -0.06 8.95 -42.51
CA ASP A 684 1.10 9.80 -42.41
C ASP A 684 2.23 9.37 -43.39
N ASP A 685 3.03 10.33 -43.85
CA ASP A 685 4.33 10.04 -44.41
C ASP A 685 5.39 9.92 -43.31
N LEU A 686 6.16 8.84 -43.34
CA LEU A 686 7.21 8.57 -42.36
C LEU A 686 8.58 8.88 -42.96
N ILE A 687 9.44 9.53 -42.18
CA ILE A 687 10.85 9.70 -42.51
C ILE A 687 11.72 9.00 -41.45
N ILE A 688 12.64 8.17 -41.88
CA ILE A 688 13.61 7.46 -41.04
C ILE A 688 15.00 7.95 -41.44
N ALA A 689 15.80 8.30 -40.44
CA ALA A 689 17.16 8.79 -40.63
C ALA A 689 18.18 7.93 -39.88
N THR A 690 19.37 7.81 -40.49
CA THR A 690 20.47 7.01 -39.97
C THR A 690 21.62 7.87 -39.48
N ARG A 691 22.48 7.29 -38.66
CA ARG A 691 23.64 7.95 -38.04
C ARG A 691 24.68 8.41 -39.07
N GLN A 692 24.84 7.65 -40.14
CA GLN A 692 25.74 7.98 -41.25
C GLN A 692 25.13 8.99 -42.24
N GLY A 693 23.97 9.59 -41.89
CA GLY A 693 23.41 10.69 -42.66
C GLY A 693 22.56 10.30 -43.87
N VAL A 694 21.95 9.15 -43.88
CA VAL A 694 20.96 8.72 -44.89
C VAL A 694 19.55 8.94 -44.34
N ALA A 695 18.58 9.27 -45.19
CA ALA A 695 17.17 9.32 -44.83
C ALA A 695 16.28 8.70 -45.89
N ILE A 696 15.21 8.03 -45.49
CA ILE A 696 14.18 7.45 -46.39
C ILE A 696 12.81 8.01 -45.95
N ARG A 697 12.03 8.48 -46.94
CA ARG A 697 10.65 8.89 -46.75
C ARG A 697 9.72 7.95 -47.48
N PHE A 698 8.67 7.46 -46.84
CA PHE A 698 7.65 6.58 -47.45
C PHE A 698 6.32 6.74 -46.74
N ALA A 699 5.21 6.36 -47.43
CA ALA A 699 3.89 6.42 -46.85
C ALA A 699 3.70 5.35 -45.76
N GLU A 700 3.08 5.71 -44.65
CA GLU A 700 2.76 4.78 -43.57
C GLU A 700 1.91 3.61 -44.04
N SER A 701 1.04 3.82 -45.02
CA SER A 701 0.21 2.79 -45.68
C SER A 701 1.02 1.65 -46.29
N ASP A 702 2.30 1.86 -46.64
CA ASP A 702 3.22 0.80 -47.08
C ASP A 702 3.51 -0.23 -45.98
N VAL A 703 3.21 0.11 -44.69
CA VAL A 703 3.36 -0.78 -43.55
C VAL A 703 1.98 -1.30 -43.17
N ARG A 704 1.66 -2.55 -43.50
CA ARG A 704 0.36 -3.12 -43.10
C ARG A 704 0.21 -3.14 -41.58
N PRO A 705 -1.02 -2.91 -41.02
CA PRO A 705 -1.28 -3.12 -39.62
C PRO A 705 -0.97 -4.56 -39.18
N MET A 706 -0.29 -4.71 -38.04
CA MET A 706 0.13 -6.02 -37.51
C MET A 706 -0.26 -6.17 -36.05
N GLY A 707 -0.44 -7.40 -35.61
CA GLY A 707 -0.73 -7.71 -34.23
C GLY A 707 0.45 -7.38 -33.32
N ARG A 708 0.16 -7.19 -32.03
CA ARG A 708 1.09 -6.73 -31.00
C ARG A 708 2.40 -7.54 -30.91
N THR A 709 2.33 -8.86 -31.10
CA THR A 709 3.48 -9.79 -31.01
C THR A 709 4.19 -10.05 -32.35
N ALA A 710 3.91 -9.28 -33.42
CA ALA A 710 4.62 -9.42 -34.67
C ALA A 710 6.02 -8.79 -34.60
N THR A 711 6.96 -9.28 -35.40
CA THR A 711 8.33 -8.73 -35.48
C THR A 711 8.39 -7.45 -36.34
N GLY A 712 7.64 -7.40 -37.45
CA GLY A 712 7.62 -6.26 -38.33
C GLY A 712 8.13 -6.59 -39.75
N VAL A 713 8.46 -5.55 -40.52
CA VAL A 713 8.98 -5.62 -41.89
C VAL A 713 10.13 -4.64 -42.09
N ARG A 714 10.98 -4.82 -43.05
CA ARG A 714 12.13 -3.91 -43.31
C ARG A 714 11.65 -2.52 -43.69
N ALA A 715 12.15 -1.48 -43.01
CA ALA A 715 11.89 -0.06 -43.26
C ALA A 715 12.95 0.55 -44.22
N ILE A 716 14.21 0.34 -43.92
CA ILE A 716 15.35 0.87 -44.63
C ILE A 716 16.41 -0.24 -44.77
N ARG A 717 17.22 -0.17 -45.85
CA ARG A 717 18.41 -1.01 -45.99
C ARG A 717 19.61 -0.22 -45.50
N LEU A 718 20.18 -0.64 -44.38
CA LEU A 718 21.37 -0.05 -43.79
C LEU A 718 22.65 -0.54 -44.47
N ASP A 719 23.66 0.32 -44.51
CA ASP A 719 25.03 -0.06 -44.86
C ASP A 719 25.75 -0.63 -43.62
N GLU A 720 26.91 -1.25 -43.78
CA GLU A 720 27.63 -1.90 -42.67
C GLU A 720 28.05 -0.88 -41.60
N GLY A 721 27.64 -1.14 -40.33
CA GLY A 721 27.95 -0.26 -39.20
C GLY A 721 27.06 0.96 -39.11
N ASP A 722 26.01 1.12 -39.94
CA ASP A 722 25.01 2.19 -39.78
C ASP A 722 23.82 1.71 -38.93
N GLU A 723 23.17 2.65 -38.26
CA GLU A 723 22.01 2.40 -37.42
C GLU A 723 20.95 3.48 -37.61
N VAL A 724 19.68 3.14 -37.37
CA VAL A 724 18.61 4.13 -37.33
C VAL A 724 18.77 4.98 -36.06
N ILE A 725 18.73 6.31 -36.21
CA ILE A 725 18.81 7.27 -35.10
C ILE A 725 17.58 8.15 -34.95
N ALA A 726 16.68 8.16 -35.94
CA ALA A 726 15.44 8.93 -35.84
C ALA A 726 14.35 8.34 -36.70
N MET A 727 13.11 8.47 -36.21
CA MET A 727 11.88 8.30 -36.98
C MET A 727 10.94 9.44 -36.66
N ALA A 728 10.36 10.08 -37.69
CA ALA A 728 9.39 11.14 -37.54
C ALA A 728 8.28 11.03 -38.59
N THR A 729 7.12 11.64 -38.28
CA THR A 729 6.04 11.91 -39.23
C THR A 729 6.32 13.20 -40.01
N CYS A 730 5.94 13.24 -41.28
CA CYS A 730 6.11 14.41 -42.15
C CYS A 730 4.86 15.28 -42.12
N GLU A 731 4.94 16.50 -41.59
CA GLU A 731 3.86 17.49 -41.59
C GLU A 731 3.98 18.37 -42.84
N GLU A 732 2.85 18.78 -43.44
CA GLU A 732 2.85 19.69 -44.61
C GLU A 732 3.50 21.04 -44.23
N GLY A 733 4.38 21.56 -45.08
CA GLY A 733 5.10 22.82 -44.84
C GLY A 733 6.26 22.72 -43.84
N GLY A 734 6.50 21.56 -43.24
CA GLY A 734 7.54 21.36 -42.26
C GLY A 734 8.96 21.25 -42.82
N TYR A 735 9.93 21.34 -41.94
CA TYR A 735 11.35 21.17 -42.22
C TYR A 735 11.92 19.99 -41.45
N LEU A 736 12.84 19.29 -42.08
CA LEU A 736 13.66 18.28 -41.38
C LEU A 736 14.88 19.01 -40.76
N LEU A 737 14.84 19.21 -39.46
CA LEU A 737 15.97 19.66 -38.70
C LEU A 737 16.95 18.51 -38.50
N THR A 738 18.20 18.69 -38.97
CA THR A 738 19.28 17.73 -38.75
C THR A 738 20.36 18.43 -37.93
N VAL A 739 20.75 17.81 -36.81
CA VAL A 739 21.81 18.29 -35.93
C VAL A 739 22.89 17.22 -35.85
N THR A 740 24.16 17.69 -35.96
CA THR A 740 25.33 16.82 -35.86
C THR A 740 25.88 16.77 -34.44
N GLU A 741 26.71 15.79 -34.16
CA GLU A 741 27.38 15.65 -32.86
C GLU A 741 28.25 16.89 -32.53
N ASN A 742 28.73 17.61 -33.53
CA ASN A 742 29.54 18.85 -33.37
C ASN A 742 28.68 20.12 -33.18
N GLY A 743 27.38 20.02 -32.96
CA GLY A 743 26.49 21.15 -32.73
C GLY A 743 26.11 21.96 -33.96
N GLN A 744 26.38 21.48 -35.17
CA GLN A 744 25.90 22.08 -36.42
C GLN A 744 24.44 21.70 -36.64
N GLY A 745 23.57 22.69 -36.88
CA GLY A 745 22.17 22.52 -37.15
C GLY A 745 21.73 23.05 -38.50
N ARG A 746 20.79 22.38 -39.16
CA ARG A 746 20.25 22.80 -40.44
C ARG A 746 18.80 22.37 -40.57
N ARG A 747 17.95 23.24 -41.09
CA ARG A 747 16.60 22.92 -41.54
C ARG A 747 16.60 22.66 -43.07
N THR A 748 15.95 21.59 -43.49
CA THR A 748 15.80 21.27 -44.94
C THR A 748 14.34 21.02 -45.21
N ALA A 749 13.77 21.65 -46.23
CA ALA A 749 12.38 21.47 -46.59
C ALA A 749 12.03 19.98 -46.84
N LEU A 750 10.96 19.47 -46.27
CA LEU A 750 10.55 18.06 -46.42
C LEU A 750 10.31 17.67 -47.88
N GLY A 751 9.97 18.62 -48.76
CA GLY A 751 9.81 18.41 -50.20
C GLY A 751 11.13 18.01 -50.93
N GLU A 752 12.31 18.23 -50.34
CA GLU A 752 13.60 17.75 -50.91
C GLU A 752 13.78 16.23 -50.70
N TYR A 753 13.00 15.59 -49.83
CA TYR A 753 13.04 14.15 -49.58
C TYR A 753 11.86 13.50 -50.37
N ARG A 754 12.18 12.97 -51.53
CA ARG A 754 11.19 12.27 -52.38
C ARG A 754 10.61 11.05 -51.65
N THR A 755 9.31 10.85 -51.72
CA THR A 755 8.65 9.63 -51.23
C THR A 755 9.14 8.43 -52.07
N GLN A 756 9.50 7.33 -51.39
CA GLN A 756 10.05 6.11 -51.95
C GLN A 756 9.28 4.89 -51.41
N ASN A 757 9.47 3.74 -52.00
CA ASN A 757 8.97 2.50 -51.42
C ASN A 757 9.79 2.14 -50.19
N ARG A 758 9.14 1.61 -49.17
CA ARG A 758 9.73 1.06 -47.95
C ARG A 758 10.82 0.02 -48.26
N GLY A 759 11.88 -0.03 -47.45
CA GLY A 759 12.96 -1.03 -47.56
C GLY A 759 14.03 -0.67 -48.60
N GLY A 760 14.02 0.57 -49.16
CA GLY A 760 15.04 1.10 -50.05
C GLY A 760 16.31 1.54 -49.28
N ARG A 761 17.32 2.07 -50.02
CA ARG A 761 18.57 2.61 -49.46
C ARG A 761 18.44 4.06 -49.00
N GLY A 762 17.31 4.75 -49.30
CA GLY A 762 17.11 6.17 -48.95
C GLY A 762 17.89 7.14 -49.82
N VAL A 763 18.01 8.40 -49.37
CA VAL A 763 18.78 9.47 -50.01
C VAL A 763 19.71 10.09 -48.95
N ARG A 764 20.81 10.69 -49.41
CA ARG A 764 21.76 11.39 -48.54
C ARG A 764 21.04 12.59 -47.86
N ASN A 765 21.00 12.57 -46.53
CA ASN A 765 20.52 13.66 -45.69
C ASN A 765 21.69 14.57 -45.28
N TYR A 766 22.80 14.03 -44.84
CA TYR A 766 23.98 14.79 -44.42
C TYR A 766 25.26 14.13 -44.93
N ASP A 767 26.26 14.89 -45.26
CA ASP A 767 27.54 14.38 -45.70
C ASP A 767 28.48 14.13 -44.51
N CYS A 768 28.25 13.05 -43.80
CA CYS A 768 29.01 12.72 -42.60
C CYS A 768 30.50 12.44 -42.91
N GLU A 769 30.79 11.72 -43.98
CA GLU A 769 32.13 11.34 -44.38
C GLU A 769 32.95 12.56 -44.83
N GLY A 770 32.37 13.44 -45.66
CA GLY A 770 33.05 14.65 -46.14
C GLY A 770 33.27 15.73 -45.08
N LYS A 771 32.51 15.70 -43.96
CA LYS A 771 32.56 16.68 -42.90
C LYS A 771 33.12 16.17 -41.58
N GLY A 772 33.43 14.87 -41.51
CA GLY A 772 34.05 14.25 -40.34
C GLY A 772 33.22 14.30 -39.07
N THR A 773 31.88 14.22 -39.18
CA THR A 773 30.95 14.21 -38.04
C THR A 773 29.78 13.32 -38.32
N LEU A 774 29.19 12.74 -37.28
CA LEU A 774 27.98 11.91 -37.38
C LEU A 774 26.73 12.75 -37.04
N VAL A 775 25.56 12.28 -37.45
CA VAL A 775 24.30 12.92 -37.10
C VAL A 775 23.92 12.52 -35.68
N ALA A 776 23.71 13.52 -34.80
CA ALA A 776 23.28 13.31 -33.42
C ALA A 776 21.77 13.06 -33.33
N GLY A 777 20.99 13.76 -34.17
CA GLY A 777 19.56 13.56 -34.21
C GLY A 777 18.86 14.32 -35.32
N VAL A 778 17.63 13.93 -35.59
CA VAL A 778 16.76 14.49 -36.62
C VAL A 778 15.34 14.67 -36.09
N ARG A 779 14.68 15.81 -36.37
CA ARG A 779 13.28 16.09 -36.04
C ARG A 779 12.59 16.83 -37.17
N VAL A 780 11.29 16.63 -37.31
CA VAL A 780 10.42 17.47 -38.14
C VAL A 780 9.95 18.66 -37.28
N VAL A 781 10.16 19.88 -37.80
CA VAL A 781 9.86 21.14 -37.11
C VAL A 781 9.12 22.10 -38.05
N GLY A 782 8.25 22.94 -37.48
CA GLY A 782 7.62 24.09 -38.13
C GLY A 782 8.48 25.36 -38.02
N GLU A 783 7.98 26.49 -38.51
CA GLU A 783 8.65 27.80 -38.38
C GLU A 783 8.47 28.41 -36.98
N GLU A 784 7.33 28.14 -36.38
CA GLU A 784 6.95 28.65 -35.03
C GLU A 784 7.40 27.74 -33.88
N ASP A 785 8.14 26.67 -34.15
CA ASP A 785 8.63 25.78 -33.10
C ASP A 785 9.94 26.29 -32.49
N ASP A 786 10.18 25.89 -31.27
CA ASP A 786 11.46 25.93 -30.60
C ASP A 786 12.09 24.52 -30.60
N VAL A 787 13.41 24.48 -30.54
CA VAL A 787 14.16 23.23 -30.35
C VAL A 787 15.04 23.30 -29.12
N ILE A 788 15.04 22.21 -28.36
CA ILE A 788 15.94 22.03 -27.22
C ILE A 788 17.05 21.06 -27.65
N LEU A 789 18.28 21.51 -27.53
CA LEU A 789 19.50 20.71 -27.82
C LEU A 789 20.17 20.36 -26.49
N ILE A 790 20.62 19.12 -26.38
CA ILE A 790 21.20 18.55 -25.17
C ILE A 790 22.58 17.99 -25.51
N ALA A 791 23.59 18.42 -24.75
CA ALA A 791 24.96 17.89 -24.88
C ALA A 791 25.26 16.85 -23.78
N ASP A 792 26.26 16.01 -24.00
CA ASP A 792 26.66 14.94 -23.06
C ASP A 792 27.27 15.48 -21.77
N ASP A 793 27.67 16.72 -21.73
CA ASP A 793 28.09 17.47 -20.53
C ASP A 793 26.91 17.96 -19.69
N GLY A 794 25.66 17.69 -20.09
CA GLY A 794 24.44 18.09 -19.39
C GLY A 794 24.01 19.54 -19.66
N ILE A 795 24.64 20.24 -20.59
CA ILE A 795 24.23 21.58 -21.02
C ILE A 795 23.04 21.49 -21.97
N ILE A 796 22.03 22.30 -21.70
CA ILE A 796 20.77 22.38 -22.46
C ILE A 796 20.60 23.78 -23.01
N ILE A 797 20.25 23.93 -24.28
CA ILE A 797 19.89 25.19 -24.92
C ILE A 797 18.53 25.07 -25.60
N ARG A 798 17.66 26.08 -25.46
CA ARG A 798 16.41 26.24 -26.20
C ARG A 798 16.55 27.38 -27.19
N ILE A 799 16.31 27.13 -28.46
CA ILE A 799 16.43 28.09 -29.53
C ILE A 799 15.23 28.06 -30.46
N PRO A 800 14.71 29.21 -30.94
CA PRO A 800 13.69 29.25 -31.96
C PRO A 800 14.19 28.62 -33.27
N CYS A 801 13.37 27.74 -33.86
CA CYS A 801 13.75 27.06 -35.11
C CYS A 801 14.03 28.04 -36.24
N GLU A 802 13.34 29.18 -36.30
CA GLU A 802 13.58 30.25 -37.28
C GLU A 802 15.04 30.77 -37.34
N GLN A 803 15.78 30.68 -36.21
CA GLN A 803 17.17 31.09 -36.14
C GLN A 803 18.15 30.05 -36.75
N ILE A 804 17.67 28.85 -37.07
CA ILE A 804 18.47 27.82 -37.74
C ILE A 804 18.19 27.94 -39.25
N ALA A 805 19.24 28.18 -40.02
CA ALA A 805 19.14 28.44 -41.44
C ALA A 805 18.50 27.25 -42.23
N VAL A 806 17.61 27.59 -43.18
CA VAL A 806 17.08 26.66 -44.16
C VAL A 806 18.13 26.45 -45.25
N GLN A 807 18.52 25.22 -45.50
CA GLN A 807 19.53 24.83 -46.48
C GLN A 807 19.14 23.55 -47.20
N SER A 808 19.67 23.32 -48.38
CA SER A 808 19.49 22.06 -49.10
C SER A 808 20.14 20.90 -48.34
N ARG A 809 19.85 19.64 -48.77
CA ARG A 809 20.42 18.42 -48.19
C ARG A 809 21.95 18.34 -48.22
N TYR A 810 22.59 19.20 -49.04
CA TYR A 810 24.06 19.31 -49.20
C TYR A 810 24.68 20.44 -48.36
N GLY A 811 23.90 21.24 -47.69
CA GLY A 811 24.37 22.34 -46.84
C GLY A 811 25.17 21.88 -45.62
N GLY A 812 26.03 22.74 -45.09
CA GLY A 812 26.88 22.44 -43.91
C GLY A 812 26.22 22.60 -42.57
N GLY A 813 25.10 23.34 -42.53
CA GLY A 813 24.51 23.81 -41.31
C GLY A 813 25.08 25.09 -40.75
N VAL A 814 24.53 25.57 -39.66
CA VAL A 814 25.00 26.68 -38.86
C VAL A 814 25.30 26.21 -37.44
N HIS A 815 26.10 26.90 -36.68
CA HIS A 815 26.30 26.56 -35.27
C HIS A 815 25.02 26.82 -34.50
N ALA A 816 24.28 25.73 -34.17
CA ALA A 816 23.11 25.75 -33.34
C ALA A 816 23.47 25.76 -31.84
N MET A 817 24.53 25.03 -31.47
CA MET A 817 25.05 25.00 -30.11
C MET A 817 26.56 25.08 -30.10
N ARG A 818 27.14 25.89 -29.19
CA ARG A 818 28.60 25.88 -28.95
C ARG A 818 28.89 24.88 -27.85
N LEU A 819 29.76 23.94 -28.17
CA LEU A 819 30.17 22.85 -27.28
C LEU A 819 31.56 23.16 -26.70
N GLU A 820 31.82 22.64 -25.51
CA GLU A 820 33.15 22.60 -24.93
C GLU A 820 34.01 21.54 -25.66
N GLU A 821 35.35 21.64 -25.52
CA GLU A 821 36.25 20.69 -26.16
C GLU A 821 36.04 19.27 -25.66
N GLY A 822 35.67 18.38 -26.54
CA GLY A 822 35.34 16.99 -26.23
C GLY A 822 33.84 16.69 -25.98
N SER A 823 32.98 17.73 -25.84
CA SER A 823 31.53 17.55 -25.70
C SER A 823 30.85 17.36 -27.06
N ARG A 824 29.72 16.65 -27.08
CA ARG A 824 28.93 16.41 -28.29
C ARG A 824 27.44 16.52 -27.99
N VAL A 825 26.65 16.88 -28.98
CA VAL A 825 25.19 16.83 -28.90
C VAL A 825 24.74 15.37 -28.91
N VAL A 826 23.90 14.98 -27.96
CA VAL A 826 23.40 13.61 -27.78
C VAL A 826 21.90 13.49 -28.00
N ALA A 827 21.12 14.56 -27.77
CA ALA A 827 19.68 14.55 -27.97
C ALA A 827 19.14 15.89 -28.44
N LEU A 828 17.94 15.86 -29.07
CA LEU A 828 17.19 17.04 -29.43
C LEU A 828 15.67 16.80 -29.27
N ALA A 829 14.96 17.82 -28.80
CA ALA A 829 13.51 17.80 -28.63
C ALA A 829 12.87 19.03 -29.27
N ARG A 830 11.64 18.87 -29.81
CA ARG A 830 10.79 19.97 -30.27
C ARG A 830 9.97 20.51 -29.11
N ALA A 831 9.83 21.81 -28.99
CA ALA A 831 8.99 22.49 -28.02
C ALA A 831 8.06 23.48 -28.75
N PRO A 832 6.81 23.66 -28.33
CA PRO A 832 5.95 24.73 -28.83
C PRO A 832 6.55 26.10 -28.41
N ARG A 833 6.37 27.12 -29.24
CA ARG A 833 6.79 28.48 -28.93
C ARG A 833 5.87 29.05 -27.85
N GLU A 834 6.46 29.69 -26.82
CA GLU A 834 5.72 30.52 -25.87
C GLU A 834 5.43 31.85 -26.51
N GLU A 835 4.17 32.29 -26.60
CA GLU A 835 3.80 33.64 -26.92
C GLU A 835 4.35 34.55 -25.80
N ASP A 836 5.20 35.50 -26.13
CA ASP A 836 5.60 36.55 -25.20
C ASP A 836 4.35 37.38 -24.88
N ASP A 837 3.81 37.25 -23.67
CA ASP A 837 2.87 38.24 -23.12
C ASP A 837 3.58 39.58 -23.16
N GLU A 838 3.23 40.43 -24.11
CA GLU A 838 3.64 41.84 -24.18
C GLU A 838 3.23 42.49 -22.84
N ASN A 839 4.22 42.67 -21.99
CA ASN A 839 4.10 43.43 -20.75
C ASN A 839 4.04 44.91 -21.14
N PRO A 840 2.87 45.61 -21.03
CA PRO A 840 2.77 47.03 -21.31
C PRO A 840 3.18 47.84 -20.08
N ASP A 841 4.46 47.85 -19.75
CA ASP A 841 5.03 48.77 -18.79
C ASP A 841 6.54 49.04 -19.10
N GLU A 842 6.78 49.80 -20.20
CA GLU A 842 7.94 50.62 -20.34
C GLU A 842 7.49 52.11 -20.38
N GLY A 843 7.67 52.77 -19.28
CA GLY A 843 7.56 54.24 -19.22
C GLY A 843 7.59 54.76 -17.80
N GLU A 844 8.77 54.96 -17.29
CA GLU A 844 9.16 56.25 -16.67
C GLU A 844 10.59 56.17 -16.13
N ASP A 845 11.43 56.97 -16.77
CA ASP A 845 12.78 57.35 -16.30
C ASP A 845 12.75 57.95 -14.90
N ALA A 846 13.62 57.49 -14.01
CA ALA A 846 14.01 58.25 -12.85
C ALA A 846 15.51 58.12 -12.62
N GLU A 847 16.16 59.24 -12.84
CA GLU A 847 17.57 59.51 -12.65
C GLU A 847 18.14 59.08 -11.29
N ASN A 848 19.24 58.50 -11.39
CA ASN A 848 20.47 58.42 -10.59
C ASN A 848 20.66 59.57 -9.54
N THR A 849 20.75 59.19 -8.25
CA THR A 849 21.67 59.84 -7.32
C THR A 849 22.11 58.83 -6.26
N ALA A 850 23.37 58.48 -6.37
CA ALA A 850 24.13 57.77 -5.37
C ALA A 850 24.59 58.75 -4.28
N GLU A 851 24.39 58.43 -3.02
CA GLU A 851 25.28 58.88 -1.93
C GLU A 851 25.53 57.69 -0.96
N PRO A 852 26.78 57.58 -0.45
CA PRO A 852 27.19 56.46 0.36
C PRO A 852 26.91 56.71 1.85
N VAL A 853 26.34 55.74 2.54
CA VAL A 853 26.29 55.76 4.01
C VAL A 853 27.31 54.81 4.58
N THR A 854 28.17 55.37 5.37
CA THR A 854 29.27 54.76 6.13
C THR A 854 28.77 53.93 7.28
N ASP A 855 29.46 52.79 7.52
CA ASP A 855 29.45 52.02 8.75
C ASP A 855 29.81 52.84 10.00
N GLU A 856 29.07 52.61 11.09
CA GLU A 856 29.63 52.54 12.43
C GLU A 856 28.71 51.73 13.36
N PRO A 857 29.26 50.92 14.30
CA PRO A 857 28.52 50.00 15.09
C PRO A 857 28.13 50.57 16.47
N GLU A 858 26.93 50.35 16.92
CA GLU A 858 26.57 50.59 18.32
C GLU A 858 26.33 49.30 19.10
N THR A 859 27.03 49.31 20.20
CA THR A 859 27.15 48.30 21.25
C THR A 859 25.89 48.19 22.14
N ALA A 860 25.79 46.97 22.73
CA ALA A 860 24.89 46.53 23.79
C ALA A 860 24.56 47.51 24.91
N GLU A 861 23.40 47.37 25.46
CA GLU A 861 23.08 47.23 26.90
C GLU A 861 21.55 47.37 27.13
N GLU A 862 20.94 46.42 27.67
CA GLU A 862 20.19 45.94 28.82
C GLU A 862 19.16 44.86 28.47
#